data_670018aaad57f0c3ca340f2705628374
#
_entry.id   670018aaad57f0c3ca340f2705628374
#
_cell.length_a   1.000
_cell.length_b   1.000
_cell.length_c   1.000
_cell.angle_alpha   90.00
_cell.angle_beta   90.00
_cell.angle_gamma   90.00
#
_symmetry.space_group_name_H-M   'P 1'
#
loop_
_entity.id
_entity.type
_entity.pdbx_description
1 polymer ?
#
loop_
_entity_poly.entity_id
_entity_poly.type
_entity_poly.pdbx_seq_one_letter_code
_entity_poly.pdbx_strand_id
1 'polypeptide(L)'
;MTLAVEENTILMPVIALRGLVIFPEMLISFDVGRQKSAAALKYAMEHDRLIFAVAQKEIHVDDPADNDVYEVGCVLRVRQFLKQPDGTVKVFVEGLYRAEHTGLKQTEGILTSEIIKIEDKPIKNRPIYIETLLRRVKTQFEKYTEVYTNVAGDMAMHIAESTDIGKLADYIASNVPAPYDDKQYILEQADPVRRAKILIEMLDKEREIGEIDRRINEKTKAAIDENQKDYYLREQIKIISSELYGDETADELDEYREKIFRLKADDSVKDALFTQVNKLAKMPAGAHEATVVRGYLDTCLELPWNKETAARADLKRAEKILDRDIYGMKKVKERILEMLSVYKLAPDIKGQIICLVGPPGVGKTSIGKTIAECMGRKFARVSLGGVHDEAEIRGHRKTYIGAMPGKIINAVKTAGSGNPLILLDEVDKLGGDYRGDPSSALLEVLDPEQNGTFVDHFIEIPYDLSRAVFIATANTAETIPAPLLDRMEVIELAGYTREEKFNIAKRHLVPKETARHGLTAKTVKITDGAIYSLIDFYTREAGVRRLERNIAALCRKSAKLIAGGEQGKVTVDEKTVREMLGRRRYKPEVILENDEVGIINGLAWTSVGGEIMQLEISSMAGTGTLELTGSLGDVMKESAAAAVSYVRANAVRLGIDPEFYKKLDIHIHATEAAVPKDGPSAGVTMTVGLVSELTKTPVRRDVAMTGEVTIRGRVLPIGGLKEKSMAAYTGGVETVFIPKENIPDLEDVDETVKANVEFVPVSYVDEIINRALVKKSVKSEMPAVYGKAEQTAAVISQ
;
A
#
# COMPACT_ATOMS: atom_id res chain seq x y z
N MET A 1 -22.95 -39.89 -70.93
CA MET A 1 -23.98 -39.33 -71.78
C MET A 1 -23.62 -37.90 -72.06
N THR A 2 -23.09 -37.67 -73.11
CA THR A 2 -22.28 -36.64 -73.73
C THR A 2 -23.18 -35.54 -74.32
N LEU A 3 -22.72 -34.24 -74.16
CA LEU A 3 -22.94 -33.17 -75.14
C LEU A 3 -24.29 -32.45 -75.18
N ALA A 4 -24.27 -31.27 -74.70
CA ALA A 4 -24.91 -30.08 -75.30
C ALA A 4 -24.37 -28.81 -74.55
N VAL A 5 -23.12 -28.47 -74.78
CA VAL A 5 -22.51 -27.20 -74.30
C VAL A 5 -21.55 -26.77 -75.43
N GLU A 6 -22.05 -26.21 -76.52
CA GLU A 6 -21.19 -25.61 -77.55
C GLU A 6 -21.79 -24.42 -78.30
N GLU A 7 -22.90 -23.79 -77.89
CA GLU A 7 -23.46 -22.69 -78.67
C GLU A 7 -23.51 -21.28 -78.06
N ASN A 8 -22.97 -21.08 -76.82
CA ASN A 8 -23.08 -19.77 -76.15
C ASN A 8 -21.80 -19.24 -75.44
N THR A 9 -20.62 -19.73 -75.84
CA THR A 9 -19.35 -19.26 -75.31
C THR A 9 -18.75 -18.16 -76.18
N ILE A 10 -18.46 -17.01 -75.69
CA ILE A 10 -17.82 -15.89 -76.37
C ILE A 10 -16.50 -15.58 -75.73
N LEU A 11 -15.38 -15.56 -76.49
CA LEU A 11 -14.08 -15.11 -75.95
C LEU A 11 -14.07 -13.59 -75.85
N MET A 12 -13.86 -13.05 -74.67
CA MET A 12 -13.84 -11.62 -74.40
C MET A 12 -12.61 -11.17 -73.58
N PRO A 13 -12.16 -9.89 -73.75
CA PRO A 13 -11.20 -9.31 -72.86
C PRO A 13 -11.80 -9.10 -71.48
N VAL A 14 -10.97 -9.29 -70.44
CA VAL A 14 -11.41 -9.25 -69.03
C VAL A 14 -10.76 -8.09 -68.27
N ILE A 15 -11.54 -7.41 -67.46
CA ILE A 15 -11.08 -6.42 -66.48
C ILE A 15 -11.39 -6.92 -65.04
N ALA A 16 -10.34 -7.07 -64.20
CA ALA A 16 -10.52 -7.31 -62.78
C ALA A 16 -10.68 -5.99 -62.02
N LEU A 17 -11.81 -5.84 -61.34
CA LEU A 17 -12.19 -4.64 -60.59
C LEU A 17 -11.84 -4.76 -59.11
N ARG A 18 -11.32 -3.67 -58.50
CA ARG A 18 -11.01 -3.60 -57.08
C ARG A 18 -12.15 -2.97 -56.30
N GLY A 19 -12.82 -3.72 -55.42
CA GLY A 19 -13.87 -3.22 -54.54
C GLY A 19 -15.08 -2.65 -55.22
N LEU A 20 -15.30 -3.01 -56.51
CA LEU A 20 -16.39 -2.55 -57.34
C LEU A 20 -17.10 -3.72 -58.02
N VAL A 21 -18.40 -3.78 -57.89
CA VAL A 21 -19.27 -4.75 -58.57
C VAL A 21 -20.22 -3.99 -59.51
N ILE A 22 -20.29 -4.41 -60.79
CA ILE A 22 -21.12 -3.78 -61.81
C ILE A 22 -22.30 -4.68 -62.12
N PHE A 23 -23.50 -4.11 -62.04
CA PHE A 23 -24.74 -4.82 -62.34
C PHE A 23 -25.22 -4.55 -63.80
N PRO A 24 -26.09 -5.39 -64.36
CA PRO A 24 -26.76 -5.10 -65.60
C PRO A 24 -27.56 -3.78 -65.53
N GLU A 25 -27.62 -3.06 -66.63
CA GLU A 25 -28.26 -1.75 -66.80
C GLU A 25 -27.61 -0.59 -65.96
N MET A 26 -26.52 -0.87 -65.22
CA MET A 26 -25.78 0.13 -64.48
C MET A 26 -24.89 0.96 -65.40
N LEU A 27 -25.02 2.32 -65.28
CA LEU A 27 -24.11 3.24 -65.96
C LEU A 27 -23.12 3.79 -64.89
N ILE A 28 -21.84 3.50 -65.12
CA ILE A 28 -20.80 3.89 -64.15
C ILE A 28 -19.50 4.32 -64.84
N SER A 29 -18.74 5.16 -64.16
CA SER A 29 -17.38 5.48 -64.56
C SER A 29 -16.38 5.04 -63.48
N PHE A 30 -15.25 4.48 -63.91
CA PHE A 30 -14.14 4.14 -63.01
C PHE A 30 -12.78 4.35 -63.72
N ASP A 31 -11.73 4.43 -62.91
CA ASP A 31 -10.38 4.68 -63.38
C ASP A 31 -9.62 3.38 -63.58
N VAL A 32 -8.96 3.23 -64.70
CA VAL A 32 -8.17 2.06 -65.06
C VAL A 32 -6.69 2.46 -65.09
N GLY A 33 -5.91 1.96 -64.10
CA GLY A 33 -4.48 2.28 -63.95
C GLY A 33 -3.54 1.10 -64.32
N ARG A 34 -4.05 -0.13 -64.35
CA ARG A 34 -3.24 -1.30 -64.66
C ARG A 34 -2.99 -1.43 -66.17
N GLN A 35 -1.74 -1.73 -66.55
CA GLN A 35 -1.36 -1.85 -67.93
C GLN A 35 -2.16 -2.94 -68.68
N LYS A 36 -2.35 -4.14 -68.05
CA LYS A 36 -3.14 -5.24 -68.61
C LYS A 36 -4.62 -4.84 -68.85
N SER A 37 -5.22 -4.16 -67.88
CA SER A 37 -6.61 -3.67 -67.98
C SER A 37 -6.76 -2.54 -68.98
N ALA A 38 -5.79 -1.64 -69.07
CA ALA A 38 -5.77 -0.60 -70.09
C ALA A 38 -5.60 -1.18 -71.53
N ALA A 39 -4.79 -2.23 -71.68
CA ALA A 39 -4.63 -2.97 -72.94
C ALA A 39 -5.91 -3.72 -73.32
N ALA A 40 -6.58 -4.40 -72.36
CA ALA A 40 -7.86 -5.05 -72.57
C ALA A 40 -8.96 -4.05 -73.01
N LEU A 41 -9.00 -2.89 -72.45
CA LEU A 41 -9.90 -1.81 -72.76
C LEU A 41 -9.64 -1.28 -74.18
N LYS A 42 -8.37 -1.10 -74.57
CA LYS A 42 -8.01 -0.64 -75.92
C LYS A 42 -8.42 -1.69 -76.96
N TYR A 43 -8.16 -2.94 -76.68
CA TYR A 43 -8.59 -4.06 -77.57
C TYR A 43 -10.11 -4.07 -77.74
N ALA A 44 -10.89 -3.95 -76.68
CA ALA A 44 -12.35 -3.87 -76.76
C ALA A 44 -12.82 -2.67 -77.59
N MET A 45 -12.19 -1.52 -77.49
CA MET A 45 -12.54 -0.32 -78.29
C MET A 45 -12.26 -0.46 -79.83
N GLU A 46 -11.25 -1.23 -80.18
CA GLU A 46 -10.87 -1.52 -81.56
C GLU A 46 -11.77 -2.57 -82.25
N HIS A 47 -12.56 -3.32 -81.44
CA HIS A 47 -13.48 -4.38 -81.92
C HIS A 47 -14.95 -4.04 -81.68
N ASP A 48 -15.62 -4.80 -80.84
CA ASP A 48 -17.06 -4.74 -80.57
C ASP A 48 -17.50 -3.82 -79.39
N ARG A 49 -16.51 -3.24 -78.70
CA ARG A 49 -16.67 -2.42 -77.46
C ARG A 49 -17.25 -3.20 -76.29
N LEU A 50 -17.14 -4.52 -76.29
CA LEU A 50 -17.55 -5.39 -75.18
C LEU A 50 -16.37 -5.83 -74.40
N ILE A 51 -16.55 -5.85 -73.09
CA ILE A 51 -15.53 -6.30 -72.13
C ILE A 51 -16.21 -6.94 -70.92
N PHE A 52 -15.63 -8.02 -70.42
CA PHE A 52 -16.12 -8.67 -69.24
C PHE A 52 -15.45 -8.06 -67.97
N ALA A 53 -16.24 -7.62 -67.01
CA ALA A 53 -15.77 -7.09 -65.74
C ALA A 53 -16.13 -8.03 -64.63
N VAL A 54 -15.13 -8.38 -63.84
CA VAL A 54 -15.26 -9.26 -62.66
C VAL A 54 -14.59 -8.66 -61.45
N ALA A 55 -15.21 -8.76 -60.26
CA ALA A 55 -14.66 -8.25 -59.03
C ALA A 55 -13.53 -9.18 -58.50
N GLN A 56 -12.50 -8.57 -57.86
CA GLN A 56 -11.49 -9.31 -57.16
C GLN A 56 -12.01 -9.69 -55.77
N LYS A 57 -11.58 -10.88 -55.26
CA LYS A 57 -11.87 -11.33 -53.88
C LYS A 57 -11.08 -10.53 -52.86
N GLU A 58 -9.81 -10.20 -53.18
CA GLU A 58 -8.96 -9.38 -52.31
C GLU A 58 -8.49 -8.12 -53.05
N ILE A 59 -8.72 -6.95 -52.41
CA ILE A 59 -8.41 -5.63 -53.01
C ILE A 59 -6.90 -5.40 -53.18
N HIS A 60 -6.08 -6.06 -52.35
CA HIS A 60 -4.63 -5.82 -52.27
C HIS A 60 -3.81 -6.56 -53.37
N VAL A 61 -4.39 -7.48 -54.12
CA VAL A 61 -3.70 -8.20 -55.16
C VAL A 61 -3.50 -7.31 -56.39
N ASP A 62 -2.25 -7.06 -56.81
CA ASP A 62 -1.93 -6.18 -57.93
C ASP A 62 -2.09 -6.88 -59.28
N ASP A 63 -1.76 -8.13 -59.41
CA ASP A 63 -1.88 -8.94 -60.62
C ASP A 63 -2.72 -10.21 -60.35
N PRO A 64 -4.06 -10.10 -60.42
CA PRO A 64 -4.96 -11.16 -60.03
C PRO A 64 -4.90 -12.35 -61.02
N ALA A 65 -4.77 -13.54 -60.42
CA ALA A 65 -4.93 -14.82 -61.15
C ALA A 65 -6.40 -15.28 -61.08
N ASP A 66 -6.69 -16.40 -61.72
CA ASP A 66 -8.02 -17.00 -61.80
C ASP A 66 -8.71 -17.18 -60.41
N ASN A 67 -7.97 -17.63 -59.43
CA ASN A 67 -8.48 -17.84 -58.07
C ASN A 67 -8.74 -16.55 -57.29
N ASP A 68 -8.19 -15.42 -57.74
CA ASP A 68 -8.26 -14.14 -57.04
C ASP A 68 -9.48 -13.31 -57.48
N VAL A 69 -10.25 -13.79 -58.43
CA VAL A 69 -11.47 -13.14 -58.91
C VAL A 69 -12.71 -14.01 -58.66
N TYR A 70 -13.88 -13.39 -58.66
CA TYR A 70 -15.14 -14.13 -58.58
C TYR A 70 -15.47 -14.79 -59.94
N GLU A 71 -16.23 -15.87 -59.94
CA GLU A 71 -16.59 -16.60 -61.14
C GLU A 71 -17.60 -15.83 -61.99
N VAL A 72 -18.49 -15.08 -61.33
CA VAL A 72 -19.58 -14.33 -62.03
C VAL A 72 -19.25 -12.84 -62.05
N GLY A 73 -19.42 -12.24 -63.21
CA GLY A 73 -19.24 -10.83 -63.44
C GLY A 73 -20.32 -10.26 -64.35
N CYS A 74 -20.06 -9.10 -64.92
CA CYS A 74 -20.96 -8.44 -65.83
C CYS A 74 -20.25 -8.14 -67.20
N VAL A 75 -20.89 -8.45 -68.32
CA VAL A 75 -20.44 -7.98 -69.63
C VAL A 75 -20.83 -6.50 -69.76
N LEU A 76 -19.85 -5.67 -70.09
CA LEU A 76 -19.97 -4.25 -70.21
C LEU A 76 -19.83 -3.79 -71.65
N ARG A 77 -20.56 -2.73 -71.99
CA ARG A 77 -20.35 -1.93 -73.16
C ARG A 77 -19.58 -0.67 -72.85
N VAL A 78 -18.42 -0.48 -73.47
CA VAL A 78 -17.65 0.77 -73.29
C VAL A 78 -18.32 1.89 -74.14
N ARG A 79 -18.83 2.89 -73.43
CA ARG A 79 -19.47 4.06 -74.02
C ARG A 79 -18.47 5.13 -74.43
N GLN A 80 -17.56 5.48 -73.45
CA GLN A 80 -16.54 6.50 -73.65
C GLN A 80 -15.34 6.21 -72.79
N PHE A 81 -14.13 6.58 -73.28
CA PHE A 81 -12.93 6.59 -72.45
C PHE A 81 -12.16 7.92 -72.56
N LEU A 82 -11.54 8.37 -71.49
CA LEU A 82 -10.78 9.60 -71.44
C LEU A 82 -9.41 9.28 -70.80
N LYS A 83 -8.31 9.61 -71.52
CA LYS A 83 -6.96 9.53 -70.89
C LYS A 83 -6.74 10.69 -69.98
N GLN A 84 -6.30 10.42 -68.77
CA GLN A 84 -5.97 11.43 -67.79
C GLN A 84 -4.47 11.83 -67.88
N PRO A 85 -4.08 13.00 -67.38
CA PRO A 85 -2.69 13.48 -67.43
C PRO A 85 -1.72 12.60 -66.59
N ASP A 86 -2.19 11.86 -65.63
CA ASP A 86 -1.45 10.95 -64.74
C ASP A 86 -1.20 9.57 -65.37
N GLY A 87 -1.65 9.33 -66.57
CA GLY A 87 -1.52 8.08 -67.29
C GLY A 87 -2.62 7.06 -67.04
N THR A 88 -3.60 7.35 -66.19
CA THR A 88 -4.78 6.52 -65.95
C THR A 88 -5.82 6.76 -67.03
N VAL A 89 -6.72 5.80 -67.24
CA VAL A 89 -7.83 5.91 -68.20
C VAL A 89 -9.14 5.88 -67.46
N LYS A 90 -9.90 6.97 -67.55
CA LYS A 90 -11.27 7.01 -67.06
C LYS A 90 -12.21 6.42 -68.11
N VAL A 91 -12.95 5.40 -67.77
CA VAL A 91 -13.88 4.72 -68.64
C VAL A 91 -15.33 4.88 -68.21
N PHE A 92 -16.23 5.13 -69.11
CA PHE A 92 -17.68 5.13 -68.90
C PHE A 92 -18.26 3.86 -69.57
N VAL A 93 -18.92 3.04 -68.78
CA VAL A 93 -19.44 1.78 -69.13
C VAL A 93 -20.91 1.60 -68.79
N GLU A 94 -21.56 0.70 -69.58
CA GLU A 94 -22.91 0.26 -69.30
C GLU A 94 -22.89 -1.26 -69.14
N GLY A 95 -23.44 -1.74 -68.01
CA GLY A 95 -23.63 -3.17 -67.77
C GLY A 95 -24.69 -3.73 -68.65
N LEU A 96 -24.41 -4.83 -69.35
CA LEU A 96 -25.36 -5.45 -70.29
C LEU A 96 -26.10 -6.64 -69.70
N TYR A 97 -25.35 -7.63 -69.25
CA TYR A 97 -25.89 -8.86 -68.68
C TYR A 97 -24.88 -9.59 -67.84
N ARG A 98 -25.35 -10.44 -66.93
CA ARG A 98 -24.52 -11.31 -66.07
C ARG A 98 -23.87 -12.38 -66.91
N ALA A 99 -22.66 -12.77 -66.56
CA ALA A 99 -21.97 -13.88 -67.26
C ALA A 99 -20.97 -14.53 -66.24
N GLU A 100 -20.65 -15.77 -66.57
CA GLU A 100 -19.64 -16.54 -65.84
C GLU A 100 -18.45 -16.76 -66.74
N HIS A 101 -17.25 -16.68 -66.26
CA HIS A 101 -16.02 -17.00 -66.93
C HIS A 101 -15.55 -18.41 -66.64
N THR A 102 -14.91 -19.09 -67.61
CA THR A 102 -14.44 -20.47 -67.50
C THR A 102 -12.98 -20.58 -67.02
N GLY A 103 -12.32 -19.45 -66.78
CA GLY A 103 -10.94 -19.33 -66.36
C GLY A 103 -10.20 -18.23 -67.12
N LEU A 104 -9.34 -17.51 -66.40
CA LEU A 104 -8.56 -16.41 -66.97
C LEU A 104 -7.34 -16.92 -67.72
N LYS A 105 -7.19 -16.46 -68.96
CA LYS A 105 -6.02 -16.75 -69.83
C LYS A 105 -5.35 -15.42 -70.20
N GLN A 106 -4.03 -15.43 -70.25
CA GLN A 106 -3.31 -14.27 -70.77
C GLN A 106 -2.89 -14.47 -72.19
N THR A 107 -3.47 -13.67 -73.08
CA THR A 107 -3.19 -13.76 -74.57
C THR A 107 -2.68 -12.39 -74.98
N GLU A 108 -1.50 -12.30 -75.65
CA GLU A 108 -0.90 -11.05 -76.18
C GLU A 108 -0.82 -9.89 -75.10
N GLY A 109 -0.62 -10.23 -73.83
CA GLY A 109 -0.53 -9.21 -72.70
C GLY A 109 -1.87 -8.73 -72.19
N ILE A 110 -2.99 -9.29 -72.66
CA ILE A 110 -4.36 -8.98 -72.23
C ILE A 110 -4.95 -10.19 -71.52
N LEU A 111 -5.71 -9.93 -70.45
CA LEU A 111 -6.52 -10.97 -69.82
C LEU A 111 -7.75 -11.26 -70.69
N THR A 112 -7.95 -12.53 -71.04
CA THR A 112 -9.09 -12.99 -71.81
C THR A 112 -9.72 -14.21 -71.15
N SER A 113 -11.02 -14.40 -71.37
CA SER A 113 -11.73 -15.57 -70.91
C SER A 113 -12.87 -15.94 -71.84
N GLU A 114 -13.22 -17.17 -71.84
CA GLU A 114 -14.45 -17.67 -72.44
C GLU A 114 -15.61 -17.37 -71.50
N ILE A 115 -16.59 -16.63 -71.96
CA ILE A 115 -17.68 -16.08 -71.19
C ILE A 115 -18.97 -16.77 -71.51
N ILE A 116 -19.69 -17.29 -70.54
CA ILE A 116 -20.99 -17.92 -70.62
C ILE A 116 -22.05 -16.96 -70.05
N LYS A 117 -23.03 -16.61 -70.91
CA LYS A 117 -24.14 -15.75 -70.51
C LYS A 117 -25.00 -16.46 -69.44
N ILE A 118 -25.28 -15.77 -68.34
CA ILE A 118 -26.22 -16.25 -67.33
C ILE A 118 -27.58 -15.59 -67.61
N GLU A 119 -28.56 -16.41 -67.89
CA GLU A 119 -29.93 -15.94 -68.05
C GLU A 119 -30.68 -16.04 -66.73
N ASP A 120 -31.55 -15.03 -66.49
CA ASP A 120 -32.42 -15.04 -65.32
C ASP A 120 -33.35 -16.25 -65.34
N LYS A 121 -33.45 -16.94 -64.23
CA LYS A 121 -34.36 -18.11 -64.14
C LYS A 121 -35.79 -17.66 -64.20
N PRO A 122 -36.64 -18.37 -64.94
CA PRO A 122 -38.05 -18.04 -65.12
C PRO A 122 -38.74 -18.04 -63.71
N ILE A 123 -39.49 -17.00 -63.43
CA ILE A 123 -40.19 -16.84 -62.15
C ILE A 123 -41.33 -17.85 -62.06
N LYS A 124 -41.24 -18.84 -61.21
CA LYS A 124 -42.28 -19.91 -61.07
C LYS A 124 -43.27 -19.57 -59.92
N ASN A 125 -43.11 -18.45 -59.24
CA ASN A 125 -43.95 -18.04 -58.14
C ASN A 125 -45.25 -17.45 -58.55
N ARG A 126 -46.28 -17.55 -57.72
CA ARG A 126 -47.61 -16.93 -58.00
C ARG A 126 -47.48 -15.41 -58.11
N PRO A 127 -48.20 -14.75 -59.06
CA PRO A 127 -48.10 -13.29 -59.22
C PRO A 127 -48.26 -12.49 -57.92
N ILE A 128 -49.20 -12.89 -57.07
CA ILE A 128 -49.48 -12.24 -55.75
C ILE A 128 -48.23 -12.31 -54.87
N TYR A 129 -47.46 -13.39 -54.90
CA TYR A 129 -46.24 -13.51 -54.13
C TYR A 129 -45.15 -12.53 -54.60
N ILE A 130 -44.99 -12.41 -55.91
CA ILE A 130 -44.04 -11.48 -56.53
C ILE A 130 -44.41 -10.03 -56.19
N GLU A 131 -45.69 -9.69 -56.32
CA GLU A 131 -46.16 -8.37 -55.93
C GLU A 131 -45.94 -8.03 -54.44
N THR A 132 -46.20 -9.02 -53.58
CA THR A 132 -45.95 -8.85 -52.14
C THR A 132 -44.45 -8.66 -51.85
N LEU A 133 -43.59 -9.41 -52.54
CA LEU A 133 -42.14 -9.29 -52.39
C LEU A 133 -41.63 -7.95 -52.93
N LEU A 134 -42.18 -7.49 -54.04
CA LEU A 134 -41.84 -6.20 -54.64
C LEU A 134 -42.24 -5.07 -53.72
N ARG A 135 -43.43 -5.09 -53.12
CA ARG A 135 -43.84 -4.12 -52.08
C ARG A 135 -42.90 -4.15 -50.89
N ARG A 136 -42.50 -5.34 -50.45
CA ARG A 136 -41.58 -5.50 -49.33
C ARG A 136 -40.20 -4.90 -49.60
N VAL A 137 -39.66 -5.10 -50.81
CA VAL A 137 -38.37 -4.47 -51.24
C VAL A 137 -38.52 -2.95 -51.20
N LYS A 138 -39.59 -2.38 -51.75
CA LYS A 138 -39.84 -0.93 -51.74
C LYS A 138 -39.95 -0.39 -50.32
N THR A 139 -40.75 -1.02 -49.45
CA THR A 139 -40.86 -0.61 -48.03
C THR A 139 -39.54 -0.72 -47.28
N GLN A 140 -38.73 -1.73 -47.55
CA GLN A 140 -37.45 -1.86 -46.92
C GLN A 140 -36.44 -0.79 -47.36
N PHE A 141 -36.51 -0.43 -48.64
CA PHE A 141 -35.72 0.67 -49.16
C PHE A 141 -36.18 2.03 -48.57
N GLU A 142 -37.49 2.27 -48.42
CA GLU A 142 -38.01 3.47 -47.71
C GLU A 142 -37.46 3.59 -46.33
N LYS A 143 -37.48 2.52 -45.50
CA LYS A 143 -36.88 2.49 -44.17
C LYS A 143 -35.37 2.77 -44.16
N TYR A 144 -34.66 2.26 -45.16
CA TYR A 144 -33.24 2.54 -45.36
C TYR A 144 -32.99 4.05 -45.60
N THR A 145 -33.85 4.72 -46.42
CA THR A 145 -33.71 6.14 -46.71
C THR A 145 -34.06 7.05 -45.57
N GLU A 146 -34.81 6.59 -44.54
CA GLU A 146 -35.03 7.31 -43.30
C GLU A 146 -33.75 7.51 -42.48
N VAL A 147 -32.81 6.54 -42.61
CA VAL A 147 -31.51 6.59 -41.94
C VAL A 147 -30.47 7.32 -42.79
N TYR A 148 -30.46 7.05 -44.10
CA TYR A 148 -29.50 7.65 -45.02
C TYR A 148 -30.19 8.70 -45.94
N THR A 149 -30.16 9.96 -45.48
CA THR A 149 -30.89 11.07 -46.14
C THR A 149 -30.29 11.56 -47.45
N ASN A 150 -29.13 11.06 -47.88
CA ASN A 150 -28.43 11.50 -49.10
C ASN A 150 -28.82 10.71 -50.37
N VAL A 151 -29.96 10.04 -50.36
CA VAL A 151 -30.44 9.30 -51.53
C VAL A 151 -31.08 10.27 -52.49
N ALA A 152 -30.62 10.28 -53.75
CA ALA A 152 -31.15 11.19 -54.78
C ALA A 152 -32.65 10.96 -55.02
N GLY A 153 -33.43 12.03 -55.08
CA GLY A 153 -34.88 11.96 -55.28
C GLY A 153 -35.31 11.21 -56.56
N ASP A 154 -34.50 11.28 -57.64
CA ASP A 154 -34.69 10.55 -58.87
C ASP A 154 -34.63 9.05 -58.69
N MET A 155 -33.83 8.55 -57.75
CA MET A 155 -33.74 7.12 -57.43
C MET A 155 -35.05 6.61 -56.81
N ALA A 156 -35.62 7.36 -55.87
CA ALA A 156 -36.87 6.99 -55.20
C ALA A 156 -38.05 6.88 -56.21
N MET A 157 -38.10 7.81 -57.21
CA MET A 157 -39.09 7.79 -58.24
C MET A 157 -38.97 6.56 -59.17
N HIS A 158 -37.76 6.23 -59.60
CA HIS A 158 -37.49 5.03 -60.43
C HIS A 158 -37.88 3.74 -59.73
N ILE A 159 -37.59 3.65 -58.42
CA ILE A 159 -37.94 2.49 -57.60
C ILE A 159 -39.46 2.36 -57.46
N ALA A 160 -40.16 3.49 -57.27
CA ALA A 160 -41.64 3.47 -57.17
C ALA A 160 -42.33 2.95 -58.44
N GLU A 161 -41.83 3.31 -59.63
CA GLU A 161 -42.38 2.90 -60.90
C GLU A 161 -42.00 1.49 -61.37
N SER A 162 -40.90 0.94 -60.87
CA SER A 162 -40.40 -0.37 -61.28
C SER A 162 -41.38 -1.49 -60.92
N THR A 163 -41.60 -2.39 -61.91
CA THR A 163 -42.49 -3.57 -61.82
C THR A 163 -41.75 -4.88 -61.94
N ASP A 164 -40.51 -4.86 -62.46
CA ASP A 164 -39.62 -6.03 -62.51
C ASP A 164 -38.79 -6.23 -61.28
N ILE A 165 -39.01 -7.31 -60.54
CA ILE A 165 -38.38 -7.58 -59.31
C ILE A 165 -36.86 -7.81 -59.39
N GLY A 166 -36.41 -8.42 -60.56
CA GLY A 166 -34.98 -8.68 -60.75
C GLY A 166 -34.21 -7.41 -61.11
N LYS A 167 -34.78 -6.57 -62.02
CA LYS A 167 -34.17 -5.26 -62.36
C LYS A 167 -34.21 -4.31 -61.19
N LEU A 168 -35.28 -4.28 -60.39
CA LEU A 168 -35.39 -3.48 -59.19
C LEU A 168 -34.32 -3.87 -58.14
N ALA A 169 -34.11 -5.17 -57.95
CA ALA A 169 -33.11 -5.63 -57.03
C ALA A 169 -31.70 -5.22 -57.44
N ASP A 170 -31.38 -5.31 -58.70
CA ASP A 170 -30.09 -4.91 -59.29
C ASP A 170 -29.88 -3.39 -59.19
N TYR A 171 -30.92 -2.62 -59.48
CA TYR A 171 -30.88 -1.15 -59.43
C TYR A 171 -30.63 -0.65 -57.99
N ILE A 172 -31.32 -1.21 -57.02
CA ILE A 172 -31.10 -0.85 -55.60
C ILE A 172 -29.72 -1.26 -55.17
N ALA A 173 -29.30 -2.52 -55.41
CA ALA A 173 -27.98 -3.04 -55.02
C ALA A 173 -26.83 -2.22 -55.62
N SER A 174 -27.00 -1.72 -56.85
CA SER A 174 -25.98 -0.92 -57.52
C SER A 174 -25.78 0.46 -56.83
N ASN A 175 -26.85 1.06 -56.32
CA ASN A 175 -26.86 2.45 -55.81
C ASN A 175 -26.74 2.56 -54.29
N VAL A 176 -26.98 1.50 -53.52
CA VAL A 176 -26.82 1.50 -52.06
C VAL A 176 -25.34 1.32 -51.72
N PRO A 177 -24.75 2.14 -50.83
CA PRO A 177 -23.41 1.97 -50.30
C PRO A 177 -23.36 0.76 -49.35
N ALA A 178 -23.05 -0.40 -49.86
CA ALA A 178 -22.87 -1.63 -49.13
C ALA A 178 -21.53 -2.28 -49.51
N PRO A 179 -20.98 -3.18 -48.69
CA PRO A 179 -19.75 -3.90 -48.96
C PRO A 179 -19.80 -4.61 -50.32
N TYR A 180 -18.69 -4.61 -51.07
CA TYR A 180 -18.66 -5.20 -52.42
C TYR A 180 -18.93 -6.72 -52.40
N ASP A 181 -18.60 -7.43 -51.31
CA ASP A 181 -18.88 -8.86 -51.15
C ASP A 181 -20.39 -9.12 -51.08
N ASP A 182 -21.15 -8.31 -50.35
CA ASP A 182 -22.62 -8.41 -50.26
C ASP A 182 -23.26 -8.11 -51.64
N LYS A 183 -22.73 -7.13 -52.41
CA LYS A 183 -23.15 -6.82 -53.76
C LYS A 183 -22.83 -7.95 -54.73
N GLN A 184 -21.63 -8.53 -54.63
CA GLN A 184 -21.22 -9.65 -55.45
C GLN A 184 -22.12 -10.87 -55.24
N TYR A 185 -22.51 -11.15 -54.00
CA TYR A 185 -23.43 -12.25 -53.67
C TYR A 185 -24.81 -12.08 -54.32
N ILE A 186 -25.29 -10.82 -54.48
CA ILE A 186 -26.52 -10.49 -55.25
C ILE A 186 -26.28 -10.70 -56.73
N LEU A 187 -25.11 -10.32 -57.29
CA LEU A 187 -24.81 -10.44 -58.71
C LEU A 187 -24.77 -11.91 -59.17
N GLU A 188 -24.29 -12.79 -58.31
CA GLU A 188 -24.17 -14.25 -58.59
C GLU A 188 -25.52 -14.99 -58.72
N GLN A 189 -26.59 -14.37 -58.18
CA GLN A 189 -27.90 -15.04 -58.17
C GLN A 189 -28.62 -14.91 -59.54
N ALA A 190 -28.78 -16.01 -60.22
CA ALA A 190 -29.59 -16.06 -61.46
C ALA A 190 -31.12 -16.07 -61.22
N ASP A 191 -31.59 -16.25 -59.94
CA ASP A 191 -33.00 -16.22 -59.53
C ASP A 191 -33.42 -14.86 -59.09
N PRO A 192 -34.27 -14.10 -59.78
CA PRO A 192 -34.71 -12.76 -59.40
C PRO A 192 -35.41 -12.71 -58.07
N VAL A 193 -36.13 -13.76 -57.66
CA VAL A 193 -36.80 -13.83 -56.34
C VAL A 193 -35.79 -13.97 -55.21
N ARG A 194 -34.76 -14.73 -55.43
CA ARG A 194 -33.67 -14.91 -54.45
C ARG A 194 -32.84 -13.64 -54.32
N ARG A 195 -32.55 -12.93 -55.44
CA ARG A 195 -31.89 -11.62 -55.40
C ARG A 195 -32.65 -10.62 -54.51
N ALA A 196 -33.96 -10.51 -54.70
CA ALA A 196 -34.80 -9.61 -53.92
C ALA A 196 -34.79 -9.93 -52.42
N LYS A 197 -34.75 -11.21 -52.04
CA LYS A 197 -34.65 -11.62 -50.62
C LYS A 197 -33.33 -11.23 -50.01
N ILE A 198 -32.23 -11.52 -50.69
CA ILE A 198 -30.88 -11.14 -50.20
C ILE A 198 -30.75 -9.63 -50.12
N LEU A 199 -31.30 -8.86 -51.07
CA LEU A 199 -31.33 -7.41 -51.00
C LEU A 199 -32.07 -6.91 -49.75
N ILE A 200 -33.23 -7.50 -49.41
CA ILE A 200 -33.96 -7.13 -48.18
C ILE A 200 -33.08 -7.32 -46.95
N GLU A 201 -32.38 -8.46 -46.85
CA GLU A 201 -31.48 -8.75 -45.72
C GLU A 201 -30.28 -7.76 -45.68
N MET A 202 -29.72 -7.42 -46.83
CA MET A 202 -28.64 -6.42 -46.94
C MET A 202 -29.13 -5.03 -46.53
N LEU A 203 -30.31 -4.60 -46.97
CA LEU A 203 -30.87 -3.30 -46.55
C LEU A 203 -31.19 -3.24 -45.08
N ASP A 204 -31.66 -4.33 -44.46
CA ASP A 204 -31.90 -4.40 -43.02
C ASP A 204 -30.59 -4.25 -42.22
N LYS A 205 -29.55 -4.98 -42.62
CA LYS A 205 -28.23 -4.91 -42.02
C LYS A 205 -27.63 -3.51 -42.10
N GLU A 206 -27.66 -2.89 -43.30
CA GLU A 206 -27.13 -1.54 -43.48
C GLU A 206 -27.94 -0.50 -42.72
N ARG A 207 -29.25 -0.65 -42.59
CA ARG A 207 -30.10 0.22 -41.77
C ARG A 207 -29.70 0.16 -40.30
N GLU A 208 -29.50 -1.05 -39.73
CA GLU A 208 -29.06 -1.22 -38.32
C GLU A 208 -27.68 -0.57 -38.07
N ILE A 209 -26.75 -0.73 -39.00
CA ILE A 209 -25.44 -0.08 -38.94
C ILE A 209 -25.59 1.44 -38.90
N GLY A 210 -26.39 1.96 -39.82
CA GLY A 210 -26.65 3.43 -39.88
C GLY A 210 -27.34 3.99 -38.66
N GLU A 211 -28.28 3.27 -38.04
CA GLU A 211 -28.89 3.65 -36.78
C GLU A 211 -27.89 3.74 -35.63
N ILE A 212 -26.93 2.79 -35.57
CA ILE A 212 -25.85 2.80 -34.58
C ILE A 212 -24.92 3.99 -34.82
N ASP A 213 -24.49 4.20 -36.04
CA ASP A 213 -23.63 5.34 -36.41
C ASP A 213 -24.28 6.69 -36.09
N ARG A 214 -25.56 6.80 -36.35
CA ARG A 214 -26.31 8.02 -35.99
C ARG A 214 -26.32 8.27 -34.51
N ARG A 215 -26.56 7.25 -33.69
CA ARG A 215 -26.50 7.37 -32.20
C ARG A 215 -25.13 7.76 -31.70
N ILE A 216 -24.06 7.20 -32.29
CA ILE A 216 -22.68 7.54 -31.95
C ILE A 216 -22.41 9.01 -32.31
N ASN A 217 -22.78 9.42 -33.53
CA ASN A 217 -22.59 10.79 -33.99
C ASN A 217 -23.40 11.83 -33.19
N GLU A 218 -24.65 11.51 -32.84
CA GLU A 218 -25.48 12.35 -31.98
C GLU A 218 -24.85 12.53 -30.58
N LYS A 219 -24.35 11.44 -29.96
CA LYS A 219 -23.63 11.53 -28.68
C LYS A 219 -22.32 12.32 -28.78
N THR A 220 -21.57 12.09 -29.85
CA THR A 220 -20.29 12.79 -30.07
C THR A 220 -20.53 14.28 -30.36
N LYS A 221 -21.56 14.62 -31.14
CA LYS A 221 -21.94 16.01 -31.42
C LYS A 221 -22.45 16.73 -30.17
N ALA A 222 -23.27 16.05 -29.34
CA ALA A 222 -23.72 16.61 -28.06
C ALA A 222 -22.53 16.90 -27.11
N ALA A 223 -21.55 15.99 -27.03
CA ALA A 223 -20.34 16.19 -26.24
C ALA A 223 -19.43 17.30 -26.78
N ILE A 224 -19.36 17.47 -28.10
CA ILE A 224 -18.59 18.54 -28.75
C ILE A 224 -19.29 19.90 -28.58
N ASP A 225 -20.62 19.96 -28.75
CA ASP A 225 -21.41 21.19 -28.59
C ASP A 225 -21.37 21.65 -27.13
N GLU A 226 -21.40 20.76 -26.14
CA GLU A 226 -21.25 21.07 -24.72
C GLU A 226 -19.84 21.63 -24.40
N ASN A 227 -18.79 21.00 -24.93
CA ASN A 227 -17.42 21.49 -24.79
C ASN A 227 -17.18 22.84 -25.50
N GLN A 228 -17.74 23.04 -26.70
CA GLN A 228 -17.62 24.32 -27.41
C GLN A 228 -18.40 25.45 -26.70
N LYS A 229 -19.59 25.14 -26.17
CA LYS A 229 -20.35 26.08 -25.38
C LYS A 229 -19.65 26.46 -24.08
N ASP A 230 -19.08 25.48 -23.39
CA ASP A 230 -18.27 25.71 -22.22
C ASP A 230 -17.01 26.51 -22.53
N TYR A 231 -16.32 26.20 -23.63
CA TYR A 231 -15.17 27.00 -24.09
C TYR A 231 -15.54 28.44 -24.38
N TYR A 232 -16.62 28.65 -25.12
CA TYR A 232 -17.09 30.01 -25.48
C TYR A 232 -17.54 30.80 -24.25
N LEU A 233 -18.23 30.15 -23.31
CA LEU A 233 -18.63 30.80 -22.05
C LEU A 233 -17.40 31.10 -21.17
N ARG A 234 -16.39 30.24 -21.14
CA ARG A 234 -15.11 30.49 -20.44
C ARG A 234 -14.36 31.67 -21.03
N GLU A 235 -14.30 31.76 -22.36
CA GLU A 235 -13.61 32.86 -23.02
C GLU A 235 -14.37 34.21 -22.81
N GLN A 236 -15.68 34.19 -22.80
CA GLN A 236 -16.49 35.39 -22.43
C GLN A 236 -16.26 35.77 -20.97
N ILE A 237 -16.24 34.82 -20.03
CA ILE A 237 -15.93 35.05 -18.61
C ILE A 237 -14.52 35.62 -18.46
N LYS A 238 -13.56 35.13 -19.22
CA LYS A 238 -12.16 35.58 -19.20
C LYS A 238 -12.07 37.06 -19.66
N ILE A 239 -12.70 37.42 -20.76
CA ILE A 239 -12.72 38.79 -21.27
C ILE A 239 -13.41 39.74 -20.28
N ILE A 240 -14.54 39.34 -19.71
CA ILE A 240 -15.26 40.13 -18.69
C ILE A 240 -14.44 40.25 -17.41
N SER A 241 -13.73 39.16 -16.99
CA SER A 241 -12.88 39.16 -15.81
C SER A 241 -11.64 40.03 -15.99
N SER A 242 -11.00 40.03 -17.17
CA SER A 242 -9.85 40.89 -17.46
C SER A 242 -10.22 42.37 -17.47
N GLU A 243 -11.41 42.74 -17.97
CA GLU A 243 -11.91 44.13 -17.93
C GLU A 243 -12.30 44.58 -16.52
N LEU A 244 -12.79 43.65 -15.66
CA LEU A 244 -13.26 44.01 -14.31
C LEU A 244 -12.14 43.96 -13.25
N TYR A 245 -11.13 43.08 -13.38
CA TYR A 245 -10.17 42.76 -12.31
C TYR A 245 -8.69 42.94 -12.72
N GLY A 246 -8.37 43.23 -13.99
CA GLY A 246 -7.01 43.30 -14.54
C GLY A 246 -6.49 41.91 -14.99
N ASP A 247 -5.60 41.90 -15.99
CA ASP A 247 -5.15 40.67 -16.67
C ASP A 247 -4.47 39.66 -15.75
N GLU A 248 -3.63 40.08 -14.79
CA GLU A 248 -2.93 39.18 -13.86
C GLU A 248 -3.89 38.42 -12.92
N THR A 249 -4.97 39.06 -12.47
CA THR A 249 -5.95 38.42 -11.55
C THR A 249 -6.88 37.47 -12.28
N ALA A 250 -7.18 37.74 -13.53
CA ALA A 250 -8.01 36.88 -14.37
C ALA A 250 -7.28 35.56 -14.70
N ASP A 251 -6.00 35.63 -15.03
CA ASP A 251 -5.16 34.47 -15.32
C ASP A 251 -5.00 33.57 -14.07
N GLU A 252 -4.84 34.15 -12.87
CA GLU A 252 -4.79 33.42 -11.60
C GLU A 252 -6.08 32.63 -11.31
N LEU A 253 -7.25 33.29 -11.50
CA LEU A 253 -8.55 32.65 -11.27
C LEU A 253 -8.81 31.49 -12.24
N ASP A 254 -8.40 31.62 -13.49
CA ASP A 254 -8.54 30.59 -14.49
C ASP A 254 -7.58 29.43 -14.23
N GLU A 255 -6.38 29.69 -13.72
CA GLU A 255 -5.46 28.65 -13.27
C GLU A 255 -6.08 27.81 -12.12
N TYR A 256 -6.71 28.46 -11.13
CA TYR A 256 -7.42 27.75 -10.07
C TYR A 256 -8.58 26.91 -10.59
N ARG A 257 -9.39 27.45 -11.50
CA ARG A 257 -10.51 26.73 -12.13
C ARG A 257 -10.03 25.50 -12.88
N GLU A 258 -8.94 25.61 -13.64
CA GLU A 258 -8.36 24.50 -14.39
C GLU A 258 -7.80 23.42 -13.46
N LYS A 259 -7.09 23.82 -12.38
CA LYS A 259 -6.59 22.91 -11.35
C LYS A 259 -7.74 22.14 -10.67
N ILE A 260 -8.83 22.81 -10.31
CA ILE A 260 -10.01 22.19 -9.71
C ILE A 260 -10.67 21.22 -10.69
N PHE A 261 -10.78 21.59 -11.95
CA PHE A 261 -11.38 20.71 -12.96
C PHE A 261 -10.58 19.43 -13.14
N ARG A 262 -9.25 19.51 -13.15
CA ARG A 262 -8.33 18.36 -13.25
C ARG A 262 -8.22 17.55 -11.95
N LEU A 263 -8.72 18.08 -10.83
CA LEU A 263 -8.64 17.43 -9.54
C LEU A 263 -9.45 16.13 -9.54
N LYS A 264 -8.83 15.05 -9.09
CA LYS A 264 -9.51 13.77 -8.89
C LYS A 264 -10.26 13.75 -7.56
N ALA A 265 -11.32 14.52 -7.45
CA ALA A 265 -12.15 14.64 -6.26
C ALA A 265 -13.61 14.50 -6.63
N ASP A 266 -14.47 14.25 -5.65
CA ASP A 266 -15.90 14.19 -5.82
C ASP A 266 -16.48 15.56 -6.22
N ASP A 267 -17.60 15.56 -6.90
CA ASP A 267 -18.20 16.80 -7.41
C ASP A 267 -18.55 17.77 -6.28
N SER A 268 -18.97 17.28 -5.12
CA SER A 268 -19.22 18.08 -3.92
C SER A 268 -17.99 18.88 -3.45
N VAL A 269 -16.81 18.26 -3.54
CA VAL A 269 -15.53 18.91 -3.22
C VAL A 269 -15.21 19.99 -4.23
N LYS A 270 -15.37 19.67 -5.53
CA LYS A 270 -15.13 20.64 -6.62
C LYS A 270 -16.06 21.84 -6.52
N ASP A 271 -17.35 21.63 -6.25
CA ASP A 271 -18.35 22.70 -6.08
C ASP A 271 -18.00 23.60 -4.91
N ALA A 272 -17.56 23.04 -3.78
CA ALA A 272 -17.08 23.81 -2.64
C ALA A 272 -15.88 24.69 -3.01
N LEU A 273 -14.91 24.13 -3.77
CA LEU A 273 -13.72 24.87 -4.22
C LEU A 273 -14.07 25.94 -5.25
N PHE A 274 -14.93 25.66 -6.23
CA PHE A 274 -15.43 26.67 -7.18
C PHE A 274 -16.15 27.83 -6.48
N THR A 275 -16.89 27.51 -5.41
CA THR A 275 -17.52 28.55 -4.57
C THR A 275 -16.47 29.48 -3.96
N GLN A 276 -15.33 28.97 -3.51
CA GLN A 276 -14.25 29.80 -2.98
C GLN A 276 -13.53 30.60 -4.07
N VAL A 277 -13.30 30.03 -5.25
CA VAL A 277 -12.77 30.80 -6.42
C VAL A 277 -13.70 31.94 -6.79
N ASN A 278 -15.01 31.70 -6.79
CA ASN A 278 -15.99 32.74 -7.08
C ASN A 278 -16.06 33.85 -5.98
N LYS A 279 -15.74 33.48 -4.73
CA LYS A 279 -15.55 34.49 -3.66
C LYS A 279 -14.28 35.30 -3.88
N LEU A 280 -13.16 34.63 -4.21
CA LEU A 280 -11.88 35.26 -4.52
C LEU A 280 -12.03 36.26 -5.66
N ALA A 281 -12.76 35.89 -6.70
CA ALA A 281 -13.06 36.78 -7.85
C ALA A 281 -13.76 38.10 -7.48
N LYS A 282 -14.51 38.10 -6.37
CA LYS A 282 -15.22 39.29 -5.88
C LYS A 282 -14.41 40.14 -4.92
N MET A 283 -13.20 39.68 -4.53
CA MET A 283 -12.35 40.37 -3.55
C MET A 283 -11.35 41.32 -4.26
N PRO A 284 -11.03 42.47 -3.72
CA PRO A 284 -9.93 43.30 -4.23
C PRO A 284 -8.60 42.54 -4.17
N ALA A 285 -7.77 42.67 -5.19
CA ALA A 285 -6.51 41.90 -5.33
C ALA A 285 -5.53 42.03 -4.14
N GLY A 286 -5.53 43.17 -3.45
CA GLY A 286 -4.68 43.42 -2.27
C GLY A 286 -5.35 43.17 -0.91
N ALA A 287 -6.56 42.60 -0.86
CA ALA A 287 -7.23 42.32 0.39
C ALA A 287 -6.56 41.20 1.18
N HIS A 288 -6.38 41.34 2.50
CA HIS A 288 -5.87 40.28 3.36
C HIS A 288 -6.72 39.00 3.29
N GLU A 289 -8.03 39.14 3.13
CA GLU A 289 -8.95 38.02 2.95
C GLU A 289 -8.68 37.25 1.68
N ALA A 290 -8.29 37.90 0.58
CA ALA A 290 -7.91 37.21 -0.66
C ALA A 290 -6.69 36.29 -0.46
N THR A 291 -5.69 36.72 0.35
CA THR A 291 -4.53 35.89 0.69
C THR A 291 -4.93 34.64 1.50
N VAL A 292 -5.90 34.77 2.40
CA VAL A 292 -6.43 33.63 3.17
C VAL A 292 -7.13 32.62 2.25
N VAL A 293 -7.94 33.10 1.30
CA VAL A 293 -8.67 32.26 0.34
C VAL A 293 -7.70 31.58 -0.63
N ARG A 294 -6.63 32.26 -1.07
CA ARG A 294 -5.55 31.64 -1.88
C ARG A 294 -4.88 30.49 -1.11
N GLY A 295 -4.43 30.74 0.11
CA GLY A 295 -3.82 29.72 0.96
C GLY A 295 -4.73 28.53 1.23
N TYR A 296 -6.03 28.76 1.36
CA TYR A 296 -7.04 27.72 1.46
C TYR A 296 -7.14 26.88 0.18
N LEU A 297 -7.28 27.54 -0.98
CA LEU A 297 -7.37 26.87 -2.29
C LEU A 297 -6.11 26.07 -2.58
N ASP A 298 -4.92 26.63 -2.36
CA ASP A 298 -3.65 25.94 -2.54
C ASP A 298 -3.56 24.69 -1.67
N THR A 299 -3.95 24.81 -0.41
CA THR A 299 -3.95 23.66 0.53
C THR A 299 -4.91 22.56 0.08
N CYS A 300 -6.12 22.92 -0.35
CA CYS A 300 -7.11 21.96 -0.81
C CYS A 300 -6.70 21.29 -2.13
N LEU A 301 -6.04 21.99 -3.04
CA LEU A 301 -5.55 21.47 -4.31
C LEU A 301 -4.35 20.52 -4.15
N GLU A 302 -3.56 20.70 -3.09
CA GLU A 302 -2.44 19.81 -2.77
C GLU A 302 -2.86 18.51 -2.09
N LEU A 303 -4.10 18.42 -1.58
CA LEU A 303 -4.60 17.21 -0.96
C LEU A 303 -4.80 16.08 -1.99
N PRO A 304 -4.46 14.84 -1.63
CA PRO A 304 -4.59 13.68 -2.51
C PRO A 304 -6.02 13.13 -2.53
N TRP A 305 -6.99 13.92 -2.98
CA TRP A 305 -8.36 13.48 -3.17
C TRP A 305 -8.41 12.26 -4.09
N ASN A 306 -9.07 11.17 -3.66
CA ASN A 306 -9.23 9.92 -4.44
C ASN A 306 -7.94 9.41 -5.11
N LYS A 307 -6.75 9.76 -4.57
CA LYS A 307 -5.45 9.32 -5.05
C LYS A 307 -4.85 8.32 -4.08
N GLU A 308 -4.88 7.05 -4.44
CA GLU A 308 -4.38 5.99 -3.60
C GLU A 308 -3.08 5.38 -4.12
N THR A 309 -2.29 4.86 -3.19
CA THR A 309 -1.13 4.04 -3.49
C THR A 309 -1.57 2.58 -3.55
N ALA A 310 -1.16 1.85 -4.59
CA ALA A 310 -1.48 0.43 -4.70
C ALA A 310 -0.89 -0.35 -3.52
N ALA A 311 -1.76 -0.94 -2.70
CA ALA A 311 -1.36 -1.76 -1.57
C ALA A 311 -0.72 -3.07 -2.08
N ARG A 312 0.41 -3.45 -1.49
CA ARG A 312 1.12 -4.70 -1.79
C ARG A 312 1.14 -5.57 -0.53
N ALA A 313 0.34 -6.62 -0.52
CA ALA A 313 0.26 -7.55 0.61
C ALA A 313 1.01 -8.86 0.29
N ASP A 314 2.33 -8.78 0.09
CA ASP A 314 3.19 -9.96 -0.04
C ASP A 314 3.88 -10.26 1.29
N LEU A 315 3.37 -11.27 2.01
CA LEU A 315 3.86 -11.67 3.34
C LEU A 315 5.32 -12.12 3.32
N LYS A 316 5.76 -12.86 2.29
CA LYS A 316 7.16 -13.30 2.17
C LYS A 316 8.12 -12.12 1.98
N ARG A 317 7.67 -11.10 1.26
CA ARG A 317 8.43 -9.86 1.11
C ARG A 317 8.43 -9.06 2.41
N ALA A 318 7.29 -8.97 3.10
CA ALA A 318 7.17 -8.28 4.38
C ALA A 318 8.09 -8.89 5.44
N GLU A 319 8.14 -10.22 5.56
CA GLU A 319 9.06 -10.94 6.44
C GLU A 319 10.52 -10.57 6.17
N LYS A 320 10.95 -10.58 4.90
CA LYS A 320 12.31 -10.16 4.53
C LYS A 320 12.62 -8.71 4.87
N ILE A 321 11.65 -7.80 4.70
CA ILE A 321 11.82 -6.39 5.05
C ILE A 321 11.93 -6.24 6.56
N LEU A 322 11.06 -6.90 7.33
CA LEU A 322 11.10 -6.92 8.80
C LEU A 322 12.42 -7.46 9.33
N ASP A 323 12.96 -8.55 8.75
CA ASP A 323 14.24 -9.14 9.15
C ASP A 323 15.44 -8.27 8.75
N ARG A 324 15.33 -7.53 7.66
CA ARG A 324 16.34 -6.57 7.24
C ARG A 324 16.43 -5.37 8.20
N ASP A 325 15.28 -4.81 8.60
CA ASP A 325 15.23 -3.51 9.27
C ASP A 325 15.15 -3.61 10.79
N ILE A 326 14.61 -4.71 11.32
CA ILE A 326 14.38 -4.92 12.75
C ILE A 326 15.21 -6.12 13.20
N TYR A 327 16.15 -5.89 14.09
CA TYR A 327 16.92 -6.98 14.71
C TYR A 327 16.19 -7.52 15.93
N GLY A 328 16.12 -8.85 16.07
CA GLY A 328 15.43 -9.51 17.19
C GLY A 328 13.90 -9.33 17.13
N MET A 329 13.29 -9.12 18.29
CA MET A 329 11.85 -8.83 18.45
C MET A 329 10.90 -9.81 17.72
N LYS A 330 11.15 -11.13 17.85
CA LYS A 330 10.39 -12.19 17.14
C LYS A 330 8.89 -12.05 17.34
N LYS A 331 8.42 -11.93 18.59
CA LYS A 331 6.98 -11.78 18.92
C LYS A 331 6.35 -10.55 18.24
N VAL A 332 7.08 -9.43 18.18
CA VAL A 332 6.61 -8.19 17.54
C VAL A 332 6.49 -8.38 16.03
N LYS A 333 7.49 -9.01 15.40
CA LYS A 333 7.45 -9.31 13.95
C LYS A 333 6.30 -10.25 13.60
N GLU A 334 6.09 -11.29 14.39
CA GLU A 334 4.99 -12.24 14.21
C GLU A 334 3.64 -11.52 14.28
N ARG A 335 3.44 -10.64 15.30
CA ARG A 335 2.22 -9.86 15.43
C ARG A 335 1.99 -8.90 14.27
N ILE A 336 3.05 -8.27 13.75
CA ILE A 336 2.98 -7.44 12.55
C ILE A 336 2.59 -8.28 11.33
N LEU A 337 3.14 -9.49 11.17
CA LEU A 337 2.80 -10.39 10.07
C LEU A 337 1.36 -10.90 10.16
N GLU A 338 0.84 -11.16 11.36
CA GLU A 338 -0.57 -11.48 11.59
C GLU A 338 -1.47 -10.34 11.12
N MET A 339 -1.19 -9.11 11.55
CA MET A 339 -1.91 -7.93 11.09
C MET A 339 -1.88 -7.78 9.56
N LEU A 340 -0.70 -7.90 8.95
CA LEU A 340 -0.56 -7.84 7.50
C LEU A 340 -1.34 -8.94 6.78
N SER A 341 -1.45 -10.13 7.41
CA SER A 341 -2.24 -11.25 6.91
C SER A 341 -3.73 -10.92 6.91
N VAL A 342 -4.23 -10.29 7.98
CA VAL A 342 -5.61 -9.83 8.07
C VAL A 342 -5.90 -8.78 7.00
N TYR A 343 -5.05 -7.78 6.82
CA TYR A 343 -5.21 -6.79 5.75
C TYR A 343 -5.15 -7.39 4.34
N LYS A 344 -4.43 -8.49 4.15
CA LYS A 344 -4.41 -9.21 2.87
C LYS A 344 -5.71 -9.94 2.58
N LEU A 345 -6.32 -10.55 3.60
CA LEU A 345 -7.57 -11.32 3.48
C LEU A 345 -8.80 -10.43 3.46
N ALA A 346 -8.77 -9.34 4.20
CA ALA A 346 -9.84 -8.37 4.34
C ALA A 346 -9.31 -6.95 4.14
N PRO A 347 -9.09 -6.51 2.88
CA PRO A 347 -8.51 -5.19 2.57
C PRO A 347 -9.33 -4.01 3.09
N ASP A 348 -10.63 -4.22 3.27
CA ASP A 348 -11.59 -3.20 3.72
C ASP A 348 -11.80 -3.21 5.24
N ILE A 349 -11.01 -4.00 6.00
CA ILE A 349 -11.11 -4.01 7.45
C ILE A 349 -10.73 -2.62 8.00
N LYS A 350 -11.60 -2.11 8.85
CA LYS A 350 -11.45 -0.80 9.49
C LYS A 350 -11.20 -0.96 10.98
N GLY A 351 -10.47 0.00 11.57
CA GLY A 351 -10.41 0.18 13.01
C GLY A 351 -9.36 -0.61 13.78
N GLN A 352 -8.48 -1.36 13.12
CA GLN A 352 -7.33 -1.93 13.83
C GLN A 352 -6.23 -0.87 13.99
N ILE A 353 -6.00 -0.46 15.23
CA ILE A 353 -4.97 0.52 15.58
C ILE A 353 -3.94 -0.17 16.46
N ILE A 354 -2.72 -0.26 15.99
CA ILE A 354 -1.62 -0.80 16.78
C ILE A 354 -0.97 0.33 17.57
N CYS A 355 -0.76 0.10 18.87
CA CYS A 355 0.01 0.96 19.73
C CYS A 355 1.32 0.28 20.14
N LEU A 356 2.45 0.83 19.71
CA LEU A 356 3.78 0.36 20.08
C LEU A 356 4.20 1.05 21.38
N VAL A 357 4.16 0.31 22.49
CA VAL A 357 4.52 0.83 23.82
C VAL A 357 5.90 0.32 24.22
N GLY A 358 6.76 1.18 24.72
CA GLY A 358 8.07 0.79 25.21
C GLY A 358 9.04 1.97 25.40
N PRO A 359 10.21 1.73 25.99
CA PRO A 359 11.13 2.79 26.35
C PRO A 359 11.65 3.58 25.16
N PRO A 360 12.18 4.79 25.38
CA PRO A 360 12.71 5.62 24.30
C PRO A 360 13.94 4.97 23.64
N GLY A 361 14.00 5.04 22.30
CA GLY A 361 15.15 4.54 21.53
C GLY A 361 15.09 3.07 21.12
N VAL A 362 14.00 2.35 21.39
CA VAL A 362 13.80 0.95 20.91
C VAL A 362 13.34 0.85 19.47
N GLY A 363 13.21 1.97 18.75
CA GLY A 363 12.94 1.94 17.31
C GLY A 363 11.46 2.01 16.94
N LYS A 364 10.54 2.41 17.82
CA LYS A 364 9.09 2.53 17.56
C LYS A 364 8.77 3.20 16.22
N THR A 365 9.35 4.37 15.99
CA THR A 365 9.15 5.13 14.71
C THR A 365 9.72 4.40 13.50
N SER A 366 10.84 3.67 13.67
CA SER A 366 11.42 2.86 12.60
C SER A 366 10.52 1.68 12.25
N ILE A 367 9.95 1.01 13.25
CA ILE A 367 8.99 -0.09 13.07
C ILE A 367 7.78 0.39 12.25
N GLY A 368 7.19 1.55 12.61
CA GLY A 368 6.07 2.14 11.87
C GLY A 368 6.43 2.41 10.39
N LYS A 369 7.64 2.91 10.12
CA LYS A 369 8.13 3.13 8.75
C LYS A 369 8.31 1.82 7.99
N THR A 370 8.84 0.79 8.65
CA THR A 370 9.02 -0.55 8.07
C THR A 370 7.67 -1.20 7.74
N ILE A 371 6.67 -1.05 8.62
CA ILE A 371 5.30 -1.52 8.35
C ILE A 371 4.73 -0.83 7.11
N ALA A 372 4.91 0.49 6.96
CA ALA A 372 4.48 1.21 5.77
C ALA A 372 5.14 0.68 4.49
N GLU A 373 6.45 0.36 4.54
CA GLU A 373 7.17 -0.26 3.42
C GLU A 373 6.63 -1.67 3.10
N CYS A 374 6.34 -2.47 4.13
CA CYS A 374 5.73 -3.81 3.97
C CYS A 374 4.37 -3.74 3.27
N MET A 375 3.54 -2.76 3.64
CA MET A 375 2.22 -2.53 3.03
C MET A 375 2.29 -1.85 1.66
N GLY A 376 3.44 -1.31 1.26
CA GLY A 376 3.60 -0.48 0.07
C GLY A 376 2.88 0.87 0.16
N ARG A 377 2.58 1.35 1.38
CA ARG A 377 1.89 2.61 1.63
C ARG A 377 2.87 3.76 1.86
N LYS A 378 2.43 4.98 1.57
CA LYS A 378 3.19 6.18 1.92
C LYS A 378 3.16 6.38 3.44
N PHE A 379 4.28 6.83 3.99
CA PHE A 379 4.46 7.04 5.43
C PHE A 379 4.39 8.53 5.78
N ALA A 380 3.60 8.85 6.78
CA ALA A 380 3.60 10.16 7.42
C ALA A 380 3.70 10.01 8.95
N ARG A 381 4.31 10.99 9.61
CA ARG A 381 4.46 11.02 11.07
C ARG A 381 3.80 12.27 11.63
N VAL A 382 2.97 12.09 12.64
CA VAL A 382 2.36 13.15 13.43
C VAL A 382 2.90 13.07 14.84
N SER A 383 3.61 14.11 15.30
CA SER A 383 4.05 14.18 16.70
C SER A 383 2.94 14.78 17.55
N LEU A 384 2.51 14.03 18.55
CA LEU A 384 1.47 14.44 19.51
C LEU A 384 2.05 14.94 20.84
N GLY A 385 3.36 14.76 21.06
CA GLY A 385 4.03 15.25 22.26
C GLY A 385 3.99 16.78 22.33
N GLY A 386 3.36 17.30 23.39
CA GLY A 386 3.18 18.74 23.60
C GLY A 386 1.96 19.35 22.90
N VAL A 387 1.06 18.54 22.37
CA VAL A 387 -0.24 18.98 21.88
C VAL A 387 -1.18 19.18 23.07
N HIS A 388 -1.71 20.38 23.20
CA HIS A 388 -2.62 20.77 24.28
C HIS A 388 -3.96 21.32 23.76
N ASP A 389 -4.02 21.71 22.49
CA ASP A 389 -5.19 22.30 21.84
C ASP A 389 -5.75 21.36 20.77
N GLU A 390 -7.05 21.15 20.79
CA GLU A 390 -7.79 20.42 19.78
C GLU A 390 -7.54 20.96 18.36
N ALA A 391 -7.37 22.29 18.23
CA ALA A 391 -7.11 22.94 16.95
C ALA A 391 -5.79 22.50 16.30
N GLU A 392 -4.83 21.97 17.03
CA GLU A 392 -3.64 21.39 16.42
C GLU A 392 -3.96 20.11 15.63
N ILE A 393 -4.97 19.34 16.05
CA ILE A 393 -5.40 18.10 15.38
C ILE A 393 -6.38 18.40 14.25
N ARG A 394 -7.43 19.22 14.54
CA ARG A 394 -8.53 19.54 13.63
C ARG A 394 -8.34 20.81 12.81
N GLY A 395 -7.26 21.57 13.04
CA GLY A 395 -7.03 22.84 12.34
C GLY A 395 -7.75 24.01 12.97
N HIS A 396 -7.31 25.21 12.59
CA HIS A 396 -7.92 26.47 13.00
C HIS A 396 -8.94 26.90 11.95
N ARG A 397 -10.03 27.56 12.39
CA ARG A 397 -11.03 28.08 11.44
C ARG A 397 -10.38 29.05 10.46
N LYS A 398 -10.61 28.85 9.17
CA LYS A 398 -10.00 29.62 8.06
C LYS A 398 -10.21 31.14 8.11
N THR A 399 -11.12 31.61 8.95
CA THR A 399 -11.40 33.05 9.13
C THR A 399 -10.33 33.81 9.92
N TYR A 400 -9.43 33.09 10.60
CA TYR A 400 -8.36 33.72 11.37
C TYR A 400 -7.10 33.90 10.49
N ILE A 401 -6.43 35.05 10.68
CA ILE A 401 -5.13 35.28 10.01
C ILE A 401 -4.10 34.28 10.57
N GLY A 402 -3.44 33.55 9.68
CA GLY A 402 -2.49 32.51 10.07
C GLY A 402 -3.14 31.17 10.37
N ALA A 403 -4.44 30.99 10.06
CA ALA A 403 -5.10 29.67 10.14
C ALA A 403 -4.38 28.63 9.28
N MET A 404 -4.26 27.44 9.84
CA MET A 404 -3.61 26.29 9.17
C MET A 404 -4.46 25.05 9.36
N PRO A 405 -4.39 24.09 8.41
CA PRO A 405 -5.00 22.78 8.59
C PRO A 405 -4.36 22.02 9.75
N GLY A 406 -5.12 21.13 10.34
CA GLY A 406 -4.66 20.29 11.45
C GLY A 406 -3.53 19.34 11.05
N LYS A 407 -2.85 18.80 12.07
CA LYS A 407 -1.72 17.90 11.87
C LYS A 407 -2.08 16.66 11.05
N ILE A 408 -3.32 16.16 11.16
CA ILE A 408 -3.79 14.98 10.42
C ILE A 408 -3.87 15.27 8.93
N ILE A 409 -4.53 16.36 8.55
CA ILE A 409 -4.64 16.77 7.14
C ILE A 409 -3.27 17.11 6.56
N ASN A 410 -2.41 17.77 7.33
CA ASN A 410 -1.03 18.03 6.92
C ASN A 410 -0.21 16.74 6.71
N ALA A 411 -0.47 15.70 7.51
CA ALA A 411 0.16 14.40 7.31
C ALA A 411 -0.28 13.73 6.00
N VAL A 412 -1.58 13.78 5.69
CA VAL A 412 -2.14 13.28 4.43
C VAL A 412 -1.57 14.05 3.24
N LYS A 413 -1.52 15.38 3.30
CA LYS A 413 -0.91 16.25 2.29
C LYS A 413 0.55 15.86 2.04
N THR A 414 1.35 15.72 3.11
CA THR A 414 2.77 15.34 3.03
C THR A 414 2.98 13.94 2.44
N ALA A 415 2.09 12.99 2.76
CA ALA A 415 2.12 11.65 2.19
C ALA A 415 1.80 11.63 0.69
N GLY A 416 0.97 12.57 0.21
CA GLY A 416 0.52 12.65 -1.18
C GLY A 416 -0.30 11.46 -1.65
N SER A 417 -0.99 10.78 -0.73
CA SER A 417 -1.86 9.62 -0.95
C SER A 417 -3.02 9.62 0.03
N GLY A 418 -4.22 9.22 -0.41
CA GLY A 418 -5.42 9.12 0.42
C GLY A 418 -5.44 7.90 1.35
N ASN A 419 -4.57 6.93 1.13
CA ASN A 419 -4.44 5.72 1.96
C ASN A 419 -3.04 5.59 2.61
N PRO A 420 -2.50 6.63 3.28
CA PRO A 420 -1.19 6.57 3.90
C PRO A 420 -1.18 5.68 5.15
N LEU A 421 0.03 5.34 5.63
CA LEU A 421 0.22 4.94 7.01
C LEU A 421 0.64 6.17 7.81
N ILE A 422 -0.17 6.55 8.79
CA ILE A 422 0.06 7.69 9.69
C ILE A 422 0.52 7.17 11.04
N LEU A 423 1.74 7.54 11.42
CA LEU A 423 2.28 7.25 12.74
C LEU A 423 1.96 8.40 13.70
N LEU A 424 1.17 8.11 14.72
CA LEU A 424 0.84 9.00 15.83
C LEU A 424 1.88 8.82 16.94
N ASP A 425 2.86 9.70 16.99
CA ASP A 425 4.02 9.52 17.87
C ASP A 425 3.82 10.24 19.20
N GLU A 426 4.14 9.57 20.32
CA GLU A 426 4.05 10.06 21.69
C GLU A 426 2.60 10.37 22.15
N VAL A 427 1.65 9.43 21.93
CA VAL A 427 0.23 9.58 22.37
C VAL A 427 0.10 9.63 23.91
N ASP A 428 1.07 9.09 24.63
CA ASP A 428 1.19 9.13 26.08
C ASP A 428 1.46 10.53 26.64
N LYS A 429 1.80 11.49 25.79
CA LYS A 429 2.10 12.88 26.16
C LYS A 429 1.01 13.87 25.75
N LEU A 430 -0.16 13.36 25.39
CA LEU A 430 -1.33 14.21 25.16
C LEU A 430 -1.76 14.83 26.50
N GLY A 431 -1.76 16.16 26.57
CA GLY A 431 -2.22 16.90 27.75
C GLY A 431 -3.61 17.49 27.48
N GLY A 432 -4.53 17.36 28.43
CA GLY A 432 -5.78 18.11 28.43
C GLY A 432 -5.60 19.41 29.20
N ASP A 433 -5.86 20.54 28.55
CA ASP A 433 -5.92 21.85 29.17
C ASP A 433 -7.33 22.43 29.09
N TYR A 434 -7.59 23.54 29.78
CA TYR A 434 -8.87 24.26 29.73
C TYR A 434 -9.25 24.77 28.33
N ARG A 435 -8.41 24.62 27.32
CA ARG A 435 -8.59 25.09 25.93
C ARG A 435 -9.12 24.08 24.96
N GLY A 436 -9.31 22.85 25.35
CA GLY A 436 -9.84 21.78 24.50
C GLY A 436 -9.34 20.39 24.91
N ASP A 437 -9.94 19.36 24.36
CA ASP A 437 -9.54 17.97 24.58
C ASP A 437 -9.01 17.36 23.28
N PRO A 438 -7.68 17.38 23.08
CA PRO A 438 -7.07 16.75 21.92
C PRO A 438 -7.38 15.25 21.80
N SER A 439 -7.66 14.58 22.94
CA SER A 439 -8.01 13.16 22.96
C SER A 439 -9.34 12.90 22.28
N SER A 440 -10.33 13.76 22.48
CA SER A 440 -11.63 13.67 21.81
C SER A 440 -11.52 13.89 20.31
N ALA A 441 -10.68 14.85 19.87
CA ALA A 441 -10.41 15.05 18.43
C ALA A 441 -9.74 13.82 17.81
N LEU A 442 -8.82 13.18 18.54
CA LEU A 442 -8.13 12.00 18.06
C LEU A 442 -9.05 10.77 18.04
N LEU A 443 -10.00 10.68 18.96
CA LEU A 443 -11.02 9.62 18.93
C LEU A 443 -11.84 9.65 17.65
N GLU A 444 -12.26 10.83 17.16
CA GLU A 444 -12.98 10.94 15.87
C GLU A 444 -12.11 10.49 14.69
N VAL A 445 -10.83 10.84 14.67
CA VAL A 445 -9.88 10.41 13.63
C VAL A 445 -9.71 8.89 13.63
N LEU A 446 -9.71 8.27 14.80
CA LEU A 446 -9.45 6.84 14.97
C LEU A 446 -10.71 5.98 14.93
N ASP A 447 -11.89 6.56 15.06
CA ASP A 447 -13.16 5.85 15.03
C ASP A 447 -13.53 5.44 13.59
N PRO A 448 -13.65 4.14 13.29
CA PRO A 448 -13.98 3.67 11.94
C PRO A 448 -15.35 4.12 11.44
N GLU A 449 -16.27 4.47 12.36
CA GLU A 449 -17.61 4.94 12.02
C GLU A 449 -17.62 6.43 11.67
N GLN A 450 -16.67 7.22 12.18
CA GLN A 450 -16.63 8.66 12.05
C GLN A 450 -15.54 9.15 11.08
N ASN A 451 -14.42 8.42 10.97
CA ASN A 451 -13.25 8.87 10.22
C ASN A 451 -13.46 8.95 8.69
N GLY A 452 -14.52 8.32 8.15
CA GLY A 452 -14.90 8.44 6.74
C GLY A 452 -15.41 9.84 6.36
N THR A 453 -15.84 10.63 7.35
CA THR A 453 -16.37 11.98 7.17
C THR A 453 -15.66 12.99 8.08
N PHE A 454 -14.36 12.81 8.27
CA PHE A 454 -13.57 13.71 9.12
C PHE A 454 -13.57 15.14 8.58
N VAL A 455 -13.92 16.11 9.42
CA VAL A 455 -13.96 17.53 9.06
C VAL A 455 -12.88 18.30 9.81
N ASP A 456 -11.88 18.78 9.05
CA ASP A 456 -10.89 19.73 9.54
C ASP A 456 -11.49 21.15 9.50
N HIS A 457 -11.27 21.92 10.57
CA HIS A 457 -11.85 23.28 10.71
C HIS A 457 -11.31 24.30 9.70
N PHE A 458 -10.11 24.05 9.14
CA PHE A 458 -9.56 24.90 8.09
C PHE A 458 -10.17 24.55 6.73
N ILE A 459 -10.25 23.25 6.41
CA ILE A 459 -10.72 22.79 5.11
C ILE A 459 -12.24 22.87 5.01
N GLU A 460 -12.97 22.57 6.09
CA GLU A 460 -14.44 22.55 6.17
C GLU A 460 -15.13 21.63 5.14
N ILE A 461 -14.37 20.82 4.44
CA ILE A 461 -14.84 19.80 3.50
C ILE A 461 -14.55 18.43 4.14
N PRO A 462 -15.53 17.52 4.21
CA PRO A 462 -15.29 16.18 4.72
C PRO A 462 -14.18 15.47 3.93
N TYR A 463 -13.23 14.88 4.67
CA TYR A 463 -12.15 14.11 4.10
C TYR A 463 -12.22 12.65 4.57
N ASP A 464 -12.18 11.69 3.66
CA ASP A 464 -12.24 10.26 4.00
C ASP A 464 -10.88 9.75 4.49
N LEU A 465 -10.77 9.50 5.80
CA LEU A 465 -9.62 8.88 6.45
C LEU A 465 -9.80 7.37 6.65
N SER A 466 -10.92 6.77 6.25
CA SER A 466 -11.23 5.36 6.52
C SER A 466 -10.24 4.38 5.88
N ARG A 467 -9.54 4.81 4.85
CA ARG A 467 -8.52 4.03 4.13
C ARG A 467 -7.10 4.25 4.65
N ALA A 468 -6.89 5.22 5.54
CA ALA A 468 -5.61 5.42 6.22
C ALA A 468 -5.39 4.34 7.28
N VAL A 469 -4.13 3.95 7.48
CA VAL A 469 -3.73 3.05 8.56
C VAL A 469 -3.06 3.89 9.65
N PHE A 470 -3.53 3.72 10.88
CA PHE A 470 -2.99 4.43 12.02
C PHE A 470 -2.17 3.50 12.90
N ILE A 471 -0.97 3.94 13.27
CA ILE A 471 -0.12 3.28 14.26
C ILE A 471 0.21 4.34 15.31
N ALA A 472 -0.02 4.01 16.59
CA ALA A 472 0.34 4.87 17.71
C ALA A 472 1.67 4.44 18.33
N THR A 473 2.38 5.37 18.95
CA THR A 473 3.54 5.05 19.81
C THR A 473 3.41 5.73 21.16
N ALA A 474 3.82 5.02 22.20
CA ALA A 474 3.85 5.54 23.57
C ALA A 474 5.11 5.04 24.30
N ASN A 475 5.51 5.73 25.35
CA ASN A 475 6.56 5.22 26.24
C ASN A 475 5.97 4.32 27.33
N THR A 476 4.78 4.66 27.84
CA THR A 476 4.02 3.86 28.81
C THR A 476 2.56 3.80 28.38
N ALA A 477 1.84 2.73 28.74
CA ALA A 477 0.41 2.62 28.47
C ALA A 477 -0.42 3.38 29.54
N GLU A 478 0.09 3.54 30.73
CA GLU A 478 -0.62 4.09 31.90
C GLU A 478 -1.09 5.53 31.73
N THR A 479 -0.36 6.31 30.93
CA THR A 479 -0.63 7.74 30.71
C THR A 479 -1.48 7.97 29.44
N ILE A 480 -1.80 6.92 28.69
CA ILE A 480 -2.70 7.02 27.55
C ILE A 480 -4.13 7.14 28.07
N PRO A 481 -4.94 8.09 27.57
CA PRO A 481 -6.36 8.18 27.93
C PRO A 481 -7.09 6.87 27.67
N ALA A 482 -7.83 6.36 28.67
CA ALA A 482 -8.51 5.07 28.60
C ALA A 482 -9.38 4.88 27.34
N PRO A 483 -10.18 5.87 26.87
CA PRO A 483 -10.99 5.70 25.66
C PRO A 483 -10.16 5.50 24.38
N LEU A 484 -8.94 6.02 24.34
CA LEU A 484 -8.02 5.78 23.22
C LEU A 484 -7.38 4.40 23.33
N LEU A 485 -6.99 4.01 24.55
CA LEU A 485 -6.35 2.72 24.82
C LEU A 485 -7.28 1.55 24.49
N ASP A 486 -8.57 1.65 24.81
CA ASP A 486 -9.60 0.64 24.52
C ASP A 486 -9.77 0.35 23.03
N ARG A 487 -9.36 1.27 22.16
CA ARG A 487 -9.41 1.12 20.70
C ARG A 487 -8.09 0.66 20.09
N MET A 488 -7.05 0.51 20.92
CA MET A 488 -5.70 0.19 20.47
C MET A 488 -5.30 -1.23 20.87
N GLU A 489 -4.71 -1.94 19.93
CA GLU A 489 -4.01 -3.18 20.23
C GLU A 489 -2.59 -2.84 20.68
N VAL A 490 -2.29 -3.08 21.96
CA VAL A 490 -1.00 -2.75 22.56
C VAL A 490 0.03 -3.84 22.22
N ILE A 491 1.15 -3.43 21.63
CA ILE A 491 2.32 -4.28 21.44
C ILE A 491 3.46 -3.70 22.30
N GLU A 492 3.85 -4.44 23.31
CA GLU A 492 4.93 -4.04 24.19
C GLU A 492 6.30 -4.30 23.56
N LEU A 493 7.16 -3.31 23.60
CA LEU A 493 8.54 -3.35 23.13
C LEU A 493 9.48 -3.30 24.32
N ALA A 494 10.13 -4.41 24.62
CA ALA A 494 11.16 -4.46 25.64
C ALA A 494 12.42 -3.68 25.22
N GLY A 495 13.25 -3.36 26.20
CA GLY A 495 14.59 -2.84 25.95
C GLY A 495 15.49 -3.86 25.24
N TYR A 496 16.53 -3.39 24.60
CA TYR A 496 17.50 -4.26 23.94
C TYR A 496 18.56 -4.77 24.94
N THR A 497 18.89 -6.05 24.79
CA THR A 497 20.02 -6.65 25.51
C THR A 497 21.34 -6.09 24.96
N ARG A 498 22.42 -6.34 25.69
CA ARG A 498 23.80 -5.96 25.29
C ARG A 498 24.16 -6.51 23.89
N GLU A 499 23.84 -7.76 23.64
CA GLU A 499 24.09 -8.42 22.35
C GLU A 499 23.19 -7.90 21.23
N GLU A 500 21.92 -7.62 21.52
CA GLU A 500 21.02 -6.98 20.57
C GLU A 500 21.51 -5.56 20.21
N LYS A 501 21.94 -4.74 21.19
CA LYS A 501 22.53 -3.41 20.96
C LYS A 501 23.78 -3.48 20.09
N PHE A 502 24.65 -4.49 20.35
CA PHE A 502 25.84 -4.73 19.53
C PHE A 502 25.47 -5.02 18.07
N ASN A 503 24.55 -5.95 17.84
CA ASN A 503 24.14 -6.33 16.49
C ASN A 503 23.43 -5.18 15.77
N ILE A 504 22.57 -4.43 16.44
CA ILE A 504 21.91 -3.22 15.91
C ILE A 504 22.97 -2.18 15.54
N ALA A 505 23.93 -1.94 16.43
CA ALA A 505 25.01 -0.98 16.15
C ALA A 505 25.80 -1.37 14.91
N LYS A 506 26.23 -2.62 14.84
CA LYS A 506 27.06 -3.15 13.76
C LYS A 506 26.35 -3.15 12.40
N ARG A 507 25.09 -3.60 12.38
CA ARG A 507 24.33 -3.78 11.14
C ARG A 507 23.66 -2.50 10.64
N HIS A 508 23.22 -1.63 11.56
CA HIS A 508 22.40 -0.47 11.20
C HIS A 508 23.04 0.88 11.56
N LEU A 509 23.46 1.07 12.83
CA LEU A 509 23.89 2.40 13.27
C LEU A 509 25.24 2.82 12.69
N VAL A 510 26.23 1.93 12.70
CA VAL A 510 27.58 2.24 12.18
C VAL A 510 27.54 2.56 10.69
N PRO A 511 26.92 1.74 9.81
CA PRO A 511 26.80 2.09 8.40
C PRO A 511 26.03 3.39 8.16
N LYS A 512 24.91 3.59 8.88
CA LYS A 512 24.07 4.78 8.78
C LYS A 512 24.83 6.05 9.13
N GLU A 513 25.50 6.06 10.31
CA GLU A 513 26.23 7.24 10.79
C GLU A 513 27.52 7.49 9.98
N THR A 514 28.20 6.45 9.53
CA THR A 514 29.35 6.58 8.63
C THR A 514 28.94 7.27 7.34
N ALA A 515 27.88 6.81 6.67
CA ALA A 515 27.37 7.42 5.44
C ALA A 515 26.91 8.87 5.67
N ARG A 516 26.18 9.13 6.77
CA ARG A 516 25.67 10.47 7.12
C ARG A 516 26.78 11.51 7.30
N HIS A 517 27.95 11.09 7.76
CA HIS A 517 29.10 11.98 7.98
C HIS A 517 30.06 12.00 6.78
N GLY A 518 29.67 11.51 5.60
CA GLY A 518 30.50 11.51 4.39
C GLY A 518 31.69 10.55 4.44
N LEU A 519 31.65 9.59 5.36
CA LEU A 519 32.69 8.58 5.54
C LEU A 519 32.32 7.27 4.84
N THR A 520 33.30 6.43 4.59
CA THR A 520 33.11 5.11 3.98
C THR A 520 33.78 4.02 4.83
N ALA A 521 33.42 2.76 4.62
CA ALA A 521 34.09 1.64 5.28
C ALA A 521 35.58 1.55 4.96
N LYS A 522 36.06 2.22 3.90
CA LYS A 522 37.47 2.32 3.56
C LYS A 522 38.21 3.36 4.40
N THR A 523 37.52 4.44 4.81
CA THR A 523 38.11 5.55 5.57
C THR A 523 37.99 5.38 7.07
N VAL A 524 36.90 4.76 7.56
CA VAL A 524 36.67 4.51 8.99
C VAL A 524 36.28 3.06 9.24
N LYS A 525 36.95 2.43 10.21
CA LYS A 525 36.60 1.09 10.71
C LYS A 525 36.39 1.15 12.22
N ILE A 526 35.20 0.90 12.69
CA ILE A 526 34.87 0.74 14.11
C ILE A 526 34.94 -0.74 14.43
N THR A 527 35.77 -1.12 15.41
CA THR A 527 35.95 -2.51 15.82
C THR A 527 34.81 -3.01 16.72
N ASP A 528 34.62 -4.32 16.80
CA ASP A 528 33.62 -4.91 17.66
C ASP A 528 33.87 -4.57 19.15
N GLY A 529 35.13 -4.58 19.60
CA GLY A 529 35.52 -4.13 20.94
C GLY A 529 35.18 -2.67 21.22
N ALA A 530 35.30 -1.79 20.20
CA ALA A 530 34.88 -0.38 20.34
C ALA A 530 33.36 -0.28 20.56
N ILE A 531 32.55 -1.08 19.83
CA ILE A 531 31.10 -1.09 19.99
C ILE A 531 30.71 -1.56 21.41
N TYR A 532 31.29 -2.67 21.87
CA TYR A 532 31.06 -3.14 23.25
C TYR A 532 31.52 -2.12 24.27
N SER A 533 32.67 -1.48 24.07
CA SER A 533 33.14 -0.39 24.95
C SER A 533 32.15 0.79 25.00
N LEU A 534 31.50 1.15 23.88
CA LEU A 534 30.45 2.17 23.88
C LEU A 534 29.24 1.73 24.69
N ILE A 535 28.80 0.49 24.52
CA ILE A 535 27.63 -0.07 25.21
C ILE A 535 27.89 -0.10 26.73
N ASP A 536 28.99 -0.66 27.15
CA ASP A 536 29.30 -0.97 28.56
C ASP A 536 29.72 0.26 29.36
N PHE A 537 30.47 1.19 28.74
CA PHE A 537 31.09 2.30 29.50
C PHE A 537 30.56 3.69 29.15
N TYR A 538 29.85 3.87 28.06
CA TYR A 538 29.41 5.20 27.60
C TYR A 538 27.90 5.32 27.43
N THR A 539 27.13 4.22 27.56
CA THR A 539 25.68 4.25 27.50
C THR A 539 25.04 3.50 28.68
N ARG A 540 23.92 4.03 29.16
CA ARG A 540 23.01 3.36 30.12
C ARG A 540 21.60 3.74 29.68
N GLU A 541 20.99 2.88 28.87
CA GLU A 541 19.68 3.11 28.24
C GLU A 541 19.07 1.77 27.82
N ALA A 542 17.72 1.69 27.82
CA ALA A 542 17.01 0.52 27.30
C ALA A 542 17.13 0.39 25.77
N GLY A 543 17.08 1.49 25.05
CA GLY A 543 17.23 1.53 23.61
C GLY A 543 18.67 1.74 23.11
N VAL A 544 18.80 2.36 21.94
CA VAL A 544 20.07 2.61 21.26
C VAL A 544 20.31 4.08 20.88
N ARG A 545 19.53 5.02 21.44
CA ARG A 545 19.59 6.44 21.04
C ARG A 545 20.88 7.14 21.48
N ARG A 546 21.38 6.84 22.68
CA ARG A 546 22.67 7.36 23.17
C ARG A 546 23.83 6.67 22.46
N LEU A 547 23.71 5.37 22.19
CA LEU A 547 24.69 4.59 21.42
C LEU A 547 24.85 5.19 20.01
N GLU A 548 23.75 5.49 19.32
CA GLU A 548 23.77 6.17 18.03
C GLU A 548 24.48 7.53 18.09
N ARG A 549 24.17 8.34 19.12
CA ARG A 549 24.84 9.63 19.34
C ARG A 549 26.35 9.51 19.59
N ASN A 550 26.76 8.48 20.32
CA ASN A 550 28.20 8.22 20.58
C ASN A 550 28.91 7.74 19.31
N ILE A 551 28.29 6.87 18.52
CA ILE A 551 28.80 6.47 17.19
C ILE A 551 28.93 7.68 16.27
N ALA A 552 27.91 8.55 16.22
CA ALA A 552 27.95 9.80 15.46
C ALA A 552 29.09 10.73 15.92
N ALA A 553 29.35 10.78 17.25
CA ALA A 553 30.48 11.58 17.77
C ALA A 553 31.83 11.02 17.34
N LEU A 554 32.00 9.69 17.33
CA LEU A 554 33.20 9.03 16.80
C LEU A 554 33.36 9.31 15.29
N CYS A 555 32.28 9.22 14.51
CA CYS A 555 32.32 9.55 13.08
C CYS A 555 32.72 11.01 12.84
N ARG A 556 32.17 11.98 13.60
CA ARG A 556 32.56 13.39 13.48
C ARG A 556 34.04 13.63 13.77
N LYS A 557 34.56 13.02 14.85
CA LYS A 557 35.97 13.16 15.23
C LYS A 557 36.90 12.50 14.21
N SER A 558 36.52 11.33 13.70
CA SER A 558 37.22 10.66 12.61
C SER A 558 37.19 11.50 11.32
N ALA A 559 36.08 12.10 10.98
CA ALA A 559 35.98 13.01 9.81
C ALA A 559 36.89 14.22 9.96
N LYS A 560 37.03 14.80 11.17
CA LYS A 560 37.97 15.89 11.46
C LYS A 560 39.42 15.49 11.17
N LEU A 561 39.86 14.32 11.64
CA LEU A 561 41.23 13.82 11.42
C LEU A 561 41.52 13.55 9.94
N ILE A 562 40.56 12.99 9.20
CA ILE A 562 40.69 12.71 7.77
C ILE A 562 40.72 14.01 6.97
N ALA A 563 39.77 14.93 7.24
CA ALA A 563 39.69 16.22 6.55
C ALA A 563 40.88 17.13 6.86
N GLY A 564 41.48 17.02 8.06
CA GLY A 564 42.70 17.71 8.45
C GLY A 564 43.98 17.16 7.80
N GLY A 565 43.89 16.04 7.08
CA GLY A 565 45.05 15.40 6.46
C GLY A 565 45.96 14.63 7.44
N GLU A 566 45.56 14.54 8.71
CA GLU A 566 46.35 13.86 9.73
C GLU A 566 46.37 12.34 9.56
N GLN A 567 45.30 11.75 9.01
CA GLN A 567 45.17 10.31 8.76
C GLN A 567 44.30 10.03 7.53
N GLY A 568 44.74 9.11 6.65
CA GLY A 568 43.95 8.67 5.49
C GLY A 568 42.92 7.62 5.84
N LYS A 569 43.13 6.87 6.93
CA LYS A 569 42.22 5.83 7.45
C LYS A 569 42.25 5.82 8.98
N VAL A 570 41.09 5.85 9.62
CA VAL A 570 40.94 5.82 11.08
C VAL A 570 40.39 4.46 11.49
N THR A 571 41.11 3.76 12.39
CA THR A 571 40.58 2.56 13.05
C THR A 571 40.22 2.93 14.47
N VAL A 572 38.94 2.80 14.79
CA VAL A 572 38.41 3.10 16.13
C VAL A 572 38.34 1.79 16.92
N ASP A 573 39.27 1.62 17.84
CA ASP A 573 39.30 0.56 18.86
C ASP A 573 38.92 1.10 20.24
N GLU A 574 38.99 0.29 21.28
CA GLU A 574 38.64 0.68 22.66
C GLU A 574 39.50 1.84 23.16
N LYS A 575 40.80 1.87 22.80
CA LYS A 575 41.73 2.94 23.19
C LYS A 575 41.34 4.23 22.52
N THR A 576 41.10 4.18 21.23
CA THR A 576 40.65 5.34 20.43
C THR A 576 39.30 5.87 20.91
N VAL A 577 38.35 5.01 21.30
CA VAL A 577 37.09 5.44 21.94
C VAL A 577 37.36 6.27 23.17
N ARG A 578 38.30 5.82 24.06
CA ARG A 578 38.66 6.56 25.26
C ARG A 578 39.35 7.90 24.95
N GLU A 579 40.23 7.94 23.97
CA GLU A 579 40.88 9.16 23.51
C GLU A 579 39.87 10.16 22.92
N MET A 580 38.92 9.66 22.14
CA MET A 580 37.93 10.49 21.47
C MET A 580 36.79 10.94 22.40
N LEU A 581 36.21 10.06 23.23
CA LEU A 581 35.06 10.37 24.08
C LEU A 581 35.41 10.75 25.53
N GLY A 582 36.68 10.57 25.91
CA GLY A 582 37.17 10.89 27.28
C GLY A 582 37.00 9.72 28.26
N ARG A 583 36.92 10.05 29.54
CA ARG A 583 36.84 9.06 30.62
C ARG A 583 35.56 8.21 30.47
N ARG A 584 35.64 6.92 30.84
CA ARG A 584 34.49 6.02 31.00
C ARG A 584 33.48 6.65 31.95
N ARG A 585 32.21 6.66 31.60
CA ARG A 585 31.13 7.28 32.34
C ARG A 585 30.48 6.31 33.32
N TYR A 586 30.39 5.07 32.94
CA TYR A 586 29.78 3.99 33.68
C TYR A 586 30.83 2.92 33.96
N LYS A 587 30.67 2.21 35.06
CA LYS A 587 31.42 1.00 35.38
C LYS A 587 30.43 -0.16 35.18
N PRO A 588 30.84 -1.29 34.64
CA PRO A 588 30.02 -2.51 34.69
C PRO A 588 29.76 -2.87 36.13
N GLU A 589 28.55 -3.26 36.42
CA GLU A 589 28.21 -3.88 37.70
C GLU A 589 28.89 -5.24 37.71
N VAL A 590 29.77 -5.45 38.68
CA VAL A 590 30.50 -6.70 38.85
C VAL A 590 30.15 -7.23 40.22
N ILE A 591 29.92 -8.54 40.29
CA ILE A 591 29.73 -9.22 41.59
C ILE A 591 30.95 -9.02 42.50
N LEU A 592 30.75 -9.24 43.77
CA LEU A 592 31.81 -9.19 44.79
C LEU A 592 32.97 -10.13 44.47
N GLU A 593 34.17 -9.80 44.93
CA GLU A 593 35.35 -10.65 44.74
C GLU A 593 35.35 -11.85 45.71
N ASN A 594 34.68 -11.75 46.83
CA ASN A 594 34.63 -12.77 47.88
C ASN A 594 33.19 -13.03 48.34
N ASP A 595 32.99 -14.20 48.97
CA ASP A 595 31.77 -14.55 49.69
C ASP A 595 31.69 -13.70 51.00
N GLU A 596 30.62 -12.97 51.20
CA GLU A 596 30.50 -12.05 52.37
C GLU A 596 29.20 -12.30 53.13
N VAL A 597 29.28 -11.95 54.48
CA VAL A 597 28.13 -12.08 55.38
C VAL A 597 27.26 -10.82 55.23
N GLY A 598 25.96 -11.02 55.06
CA GLY A 598 25.02 -9.92 54.98
C GLY A 598 25.01 -9.15 53.69
N ILE A 599 25.80 -9.51 52.65
CA ILE A 599 25.81 -8.89 51.34
C ILE A 599 25.33 -9.89 50.29
N ILE A 600 24.32 -9.47 49.48
CA ILE A 600 23.61 -10.33 48.57
C ILE A 600 23.33 -9.64 47.25
N ASN A 601 23.45 -10.39 46.14
CA ASN A 601 23.09 -9.90 44.85
C ASN A 601 21.61 -10.19 44.56
N GLY A 602 20.79 -9.18 44.56
CA GLY A 602 19.43 -9.20 44.03
C GLY A 602 19.43 -8.78 42.55
N LEU A 603 18.34 -9.06 41.85
CA LEU A 603 18.15 -8.64 40.47
C LEU A 603 16.97 -7.69 40.36
N ALA A 604 17.24 -6.50 39.89
CA ALA A 604 16.24 -5.46 39.65
C ALA A 604 16.00 -5.24 38.14
N TRP A 605 14.81 -4.76 37.82
CA TRP A 605 14.48 -4.26 36.52
C TRP A 605 14.15 -2.79 36.60
N THR A 606 14.70 -2.01 35.70
CA THR A 606 14.52 -0.57 35.63
C THR A 606 14.13 -0.16 34.20
N SER A 607 13.72 1.08 34.05
CA SER A 607 13.40 1.66 32.72
C SER A 607 14.58 1.65 31.72
N VAL A 608 15.80 1.36 32.21
CA VAL A 608 17.03 1.32 31.39
C VAL A 608 17.56 -0.10 31.18
N GLY A 609 16.96 -1.11 31.79
CA GLY A 609 17.32 -2.54 31.68
C GLY A 609 17.41 -3.22 33.04
N GLY A 610 17.97 -4.44 33.06
CA GLY A 610 18.24 -5.16 34.27
C GLY A 610 19.49 -4.62 34.99
N GLU A 611 19.51 -4.72 36.30
CA GLU A 611 20.61 -4.32 37.15
C GLU A 611 20.84 -5.37 38.25
N ILE A 612 22.11 -5.55 38.66
CA ILE A 612 22.44 -6.28 39.91
C ILE A 612 22.29 -5.28 41.05
N MET A 613 21.35 -5.54 41.92
CA MET A 613 21.13 -4.74 43.10
C MET A 613 21.78 -5.43 44.31
N GLN A 614 22.89 -4.88 44.79
CA GLN A 614 23.49 -5.37 46.03
C GLN A 614 22.72 -4.84 47.20
N LEU A 615 22.31 -5.76 48.09
CA LEU A 615 21.73 -5.42 49.39
C LEU A 615 22.76 -5.71 50.50
N GLU A 616 22.97 -4.75 51.34
CA GLU A 616 23.81 -4.88 52.56
C GLU A 616 22.91 -4.94 53.76
N ILE A 617 23.03 -5.98 54.58
CA ILE A 617 22.25 -6.15 55.79
C ILE A 617 23.22 -6.23 57.00
N SER A 618 22.99 -5.38 57.96
CA SER A 618 23.77 -5.32 59.16
C SER A 618 22.86 -5.40 60.37
N SER A 619 23.37 -6.06 61.43
CA SER A 619 22.68 -6.14 62.69
C SER A 619 23.53 -5.53 63.79
N MET A 620 22.91 -4.74 64.66
CA MET A 620 23.58 -4.06 65.78
C MET A 620 22.74 -4.19 67.06
N ALA A 621 23.38 -4.09 68.23
CA ALA A 621 22.67 -4.12 69.52
C ALA A 621 21.64 -2.94 69.54
N GLY A 622 20.37 -3.24 69.89
CA GLY A 622 19.31 -2.26 69.84
C GLY A 622 18.02 -2.76 70.44
N THR A 623 16.92 -2.20 70.01
CA THR A 623 15.56 -2.40 70.55
C THR A 623 14.59 -3.10 69.62
N GLY A 624 15.07 -3.56 68.41
CA GLY A 624 14.27 -4.23 67.45
C GLY A 624 13.78 -3.31 66.30
N THR A 625 14.49 -2.21 66.07
CA THR A 625 14.17 -1.26 65.02
C THR A 625 14.61 -1.83 63.66
N LEU A 626 13.77 -1.68 62.63
CA LEU A 626 14.11 -1.98 61.22
C LEU A 626 14.38 -0.64 60.50
N GLU A 627 15.64 -0.43 60.15
CA GLU A 627 16.04 0.71 59.33
C GLU A 627 16.19 0.32 57.86
N LEU A 628 15.61 1.10 56.98
CA LEU A 628 15.62 0.85 55.52
C LEU A 628 16.17 2.09 54.81
N THR A 629 17.26 1.92 54.05
CA THR A 629 17.90 3.03 53.34
C THR A 629 18.20 2.62 51.87
N GLY A 630 18.47 3.58 51.00
CA GLY A 630 18.77 3.32 49.58
C GLY A 630 17.63 3.68 48.62
N SER A 631 16.79 4.68 48.96
CA SER A 631 15.65 5.14 48.13
C SER A 631 14.65 4.02 47.79
N LEU A 632 14.28 3.24 48.84
CA LEU A 632 13.31 2.16 48.72
C LEU A 632 11.89 2.71 48.72
N GLY A 633 11.07 2.33 47.73
CA GLY A 633 9.65 2.62 47.65
C GLY A 633 8.81 1.83 48.64
N ASP A 634 7.53 2.12 48.73
CA ASP A 634 6.66 1.56 49.78
C ASP A 634 6.42 0.05 49.59
N VAL A 635 6.29 -0.45 48.37
CA VAL A 635 6.15 -1.90 48.06
C VAL A 635 7.42 -2.65 48.53
N MET A 636 8.60 -2.06 48.35
CA MET A 636 9.85 -2.68 48.78
C MET A 636 10.03 -2.68 50.27
N LYS A 637 9.53 -1.66 50.98
CA LYS A 637 9.48 -1.60 52.47
C LYS A 637 8.55 -2.68 53.04
N GLU A 638 7.39 -2.91 52.40
CA GLU A 638 6.49 -4.00 52.76
C GLU A 638 7.15 -5.38 52.55
N SER A 639 7.88 -5.53 51.46
CA SER A 639 8.64 -6.77 51.19
C SER A 639 9.70 -7.05 52.24
N ALA A 640 10.40 -6.00 52.73
CA ALA A 640 11.35 -6.12 53.81
C ALA A 640 10.65 -6.53 55.12
N ALA A 641 9.50 -5.96 55.43
CA ALA A 641 8.70 -6.36 56.59
C ALA A 641 8.22 -7.81 56.52
N ALA A 642 7.83 -8.28 55.32
CA ALA A 642 7.47 -9.68 55.11
C ALA A 642 8.66 -10.63 55.28
N ALA A 643 9.86 -10.25 54.82
CA ALA A 643 11.09 -11.00 55.00
C ALA A 643 11.45 -11.14 56.48
N VAL A 644 11.45 -10.05 57.26
CA VAL A 644 11.67 -10.06 58.69
C VAL A 644 10.65 -10.94 59.41
N SER A 645 9.37 -10.83 59.06
CA SER A 645 8.31 -11.67 59.60
C SER A 645 8.52 -13.15 59.39
N TYR A 646 8.95 -13.54 58.15
CA TYR A 646 9.29 -14.91 57.83
C TYR A 646 10.47 -15.42 58.68
N VAL A 647 11.57 -14.66 58.75
CA VAL A 647 12.75 -15.04 59.51
C VAL A 647 12.41 -15.18 60.99
N ARG A 648 11.61 -14.25 61.54
CA ARG A 648 11.15 -14.31 62.92
C ARG A 648 10.30 -15.55 63.23
N ALA A 649 9.36 -15.88 62.35
CA ALA A 649 8.51 -17.07 62.50
C ALA A 649 9.31 -18.40 62.45
N ASN A 650 10.45 -18.43 61.73
CA ASN A 650 11.27 -19.58 61.52
C ASN A 650 12.63 -19.52 62.23
N ALA A 651 12.85 -18.60 63.19
CA ALA A 651 14.13 -18.31 63.79
C ALA A 651 14.79 -19.55 64.40
N VAL A 652 14.07 -20.34 65.19
CA VAL A 652 14.60 -21.57 65.80
C VAL A 652 15.10 -22.58 64.76
N ARG A 653 14.30 -22.78 63.68
CA ARG A 653 14.61 -23.68 62.58
C ARG A 653 15.86 -23.19 61.81
N LEU A 654 16.01 -21.90 61.66
CA LEU A 654 17.12 -21.26 60.93
C LEU A 654 18.37 -21.12 61.81
N GLY A 655 18.31 -21.53 63.09
CA GLY A 655 19.45 -21.44 64.05
C GLY A 655 19.69 -19.99 64.49
N ILE A 656 18.66 -19.16 64.49
CA ILE A 656 18.69 -17.75 64.89
C ILE A 656 18.07 -17.62 66.31
N ASP A 657 18.58 -16.69 67.15
CA ASP A 657 17.99 -16.37 68.42
C ASP A 657 16.51 -15.96 68.24
N PRO A 658 15.57 -16.69 68.87
CA PRO A 658 14.14 -16.35 68.69
C PRO A 658 13.77 -14.94 69.15
N GLU A 659 14.58 -14.34 70.02
CA GLU A 659 14.37 -12.97 70.56
C GLU A 659 15.21 -11.89 69.84
N PHE A 660 15.84 -12.21 68.68
CA PHE A 660 16.70 -11.27 67.97
C PHE A 660 15.98 -9.93 67.71
N TYR A 661 14.67 -9.96 67.44
CA TYR A 661 13.83 -8.80 67.13
C TYR A 661 13.61 -7.86 68.33
N LYS A 662 14.05 -8.24 69.54
CA LYS A 662 14.02 -7.40 70.74
C LYS A 662 15.42 -6.87 71.16
N LYS A 663 16.47 -7.52 70.63
CA LYS A 663 17.85 -7.31 71.03
C LYS A 663 18.70 -6.64 69.97
N LEU A 664 18.30 -6.76 68.69
CA LEU A 664 19.07 -6.25 67.57
C LEU A 664 18.23 -5.29 66.73
N ASP A 665 18.80 -4.17 66.41
CA ASP A 665 18.33 -3.32 65.32
C ASP A 665 18.91 -3.87 64.02
N ILE A 666 18.09 -3.87 62.97
CA ILE A 666 18.44 -4.40 61.64
C ILE A 666 18.43 -3.26 60.67
N HIS A 667 19.52 -3.07 59.93
CA HIS A 667 19.61 -2.10 58.85
C HIS A 667 19.76 -2.80 57.51
N ILE A 668 18.82 -2.57 56.59
CA ILE A 668 18.88 -3.03 55.22
C ILE A 668 19.17 -1.83 54.33
N HIS A 669 20.32 -1.85 53.69
CA HIS A 669 20.75 -0.82 52.73
C HIS A 669 20.78 -1.37 51.33
N ALA A 670 20.09 -0.70 50.38
CA ALA A 670 20.27 -0.96 48.96
C ALA A 670 21.34 0.00 48.43
N THR A 671 22.38 -0.54 47.84
CA THR A 671 23.44 0.28 47.23
C THR A 671 22.87 1.09 46.05
N GLU A 672 23.60 2.13 45.63
CA GLU A 672 23.15 3.05 44.58
C GLU A 672 21.84 3.82 44.88
N ALA A 673 21.81 4.49 46.01
CA ALA A 673 20.66 5.27 46.51
C ALA A 673 20.15 6.38 45.57
N ALA A 674 20.92 6.75 44.53
CA ALA A 674 20.54 7.76 43.58
C ALA A 674 19.40 7.31 42.61
N VAL A 675 19.12 6.03 42.52
CA VAL A 675 18.05 5.47 41.67
C VAL A 675 16.93 4.96 42.59
N PRO A 676 15.71 5.51 42.51
CA PRO A 676 14.58 4.99 43.27
C PRO A 676 14.30 3.53 42.86
N LYS A 677 14.08 2.71 43.91
CA LYS A 677 13.82 1.26 43.73
C LYS A 677 12.49 0.94 44.41
N ASP A 678 11.59 0.30 43.64
CA ASP A 678 10.32 -0.15 44.18
C ASP A 678 9.90 -1.48 43.53
N GLY A 679 9.26 -2.36 44.30
CA GLY A 679 8.77 -3.63 43.84
C GLY A 679 8.99 -4.78 44.81
N PRO A 680 8.17 -5.84 44.76
CA PRO A 680 8.20 -6.95 45.71
C PRO A 680 9.30 -7.97 45.43
N SER A 681 9.98 -7.93 44.28
CA SER A 681 10.88 -8.98 43.78
C SER A 681 12.21 -9.10 44.57
N ALA A 682 12.49 -8.20 45.48
CA ALA A 682 13.66 -8.27 46.34
C ALA A 682 13.42 -9.07 47.66
N GLY A 683 12.21 -9.54 47.92
CA GLY A 683 11.86 -10.25 49.15
C GLY A 683 12.71 -11.46 49.45
N VAL A 684 13.00 -12.30 48.47
CA VAL A 684 13.89 -13.46 48.64
C VAL A 684 15.31 -13.01 48.95
N THR A 685 15.81 -11.95 48.31
CA THR A 685 17.16 -11.40 48.53
C THR A 685 17.29 -10.88 49.98
N MET A 686 16.32 -10.11 50.45
CA MET A 686 16.28 -9.60 51.82
C MET A 686 16.21 -10.75 52.82
N THR A 687 15.40 -11.78 52.55
CA THR A 687 15.27 -12.95 53.45
C THR A 687 16.59 -13.73 53.58
N VAL A 688 17.25 -14.03 52.45
CA VAL A 688 18.55 -14.74 52.46
C VAL A 688 19.61 -13.92 53.16
N GLY A 689 19.62 -12.60 52.92
CA GLY A 689 20.57 -11.71 53.58
C GLY A 689 20.35 -11.56 55.09
N LEU A 690 19.11 -11.50 55.51
CA LEU A 690 18.78 -11.53 56.95
C LEU A 690 19.26 -12.82 57.61
N VAL A 691 19.04 -13.98 56.97
CA VAL A 691 19.51 -15.26 57.50
C VAL A 691 21.04 -15.31 57.51
N SER A 692 21.70 -14.84 56.43
CA SER A 692 23.17 -14.73 56.37
C SER A 692 23.71 -13.89 57.54
N GLU A 693 23.20 -12.71 57.71
CA GLU A 693 23.65 -11.79 58.77
C GLU A 693 23.40 -12.35 60.16
N LEU A 694 22.18 -12.83 60.43
CA LEU A 694 21.82 -13.31 61.76
C LEU A 694 22.49 -14.64 62.13
N THR A 695 22.88 -15.46 61.15
CA THR A 695 23.64 -16.72 61.35
C THR A 695 25.14 -16.55 61.17
N LYS A 696 25.60 -15.37 60.72
CA LYS A 696 27.00 -15.07 60.35
C LYS A 696 27.56 -16.11 59.38
N THR A 697 26.75 -16.47 58.39
CA THR A 697 27.09 -17.41 57.32
C THR A 697 27.22 -16.64 56.01
N PRO A 698 28.36 -16.68 55.30
CA PRO A 698 28.58 -15.97 54.06
C PRO A 698 27.64 -16.45 52.95
N VAL A 699 27.20 -15.52 52.11
CA VAL A 699 26.48 -15.78 50.86
C VAL A 699 27.52 -16.01 49.76
N ARG A 700 27.28 -16.96 48.88
CA ARG A 700 28.10 -17.16 47.68
C ARG A 700 28.04 -15.93 46.79
N ARG A 701 29.19 -15.46 46.31
CA ARG A 701 29.32 -14.27 45.46
C ARG A 701 28.75 -14.48 44.04
N ASP A 702 28.82 -15.75 43.57
CA ASP A 702 28.45 -16.15 42.20
C ASP A 702 26.97 -16.43 42.04
N VAL A 703 26.16 -16.16 43.09
CA VAL A 703 24.69 -16.31 43.02
C VAL A 703 23.96 -14.96 42.98
N ALA A 704 22.87 -14.93 42.29
CA ALA A 704 21.87 -13.86 42.40
C ALA A 704 20.48 -14.47 42.54
N MET A 705 19.55 -13.67 42.99
CA MET A 705 18.18 -14.13 43.24
C MET A 705 17.15 -13.06 42.95
N THR A 706 15.94 -13.49 42.57
CA THR A 706 14.80 -12.63 42.43
C THR A 706 13.53 -13.41 42.78
N GLY A 707 12.59 -12.79 43.45
CA GLY A 707 11.32 -13.41 43.84
C GLY A 707 10.65 -12.61 44.95
N GLU A 708 9.33 -12.56 44.92
CA GLU A 708 8.54 -12.06 46.04
C GLU A 708 8.44 -13.15 47.10
N VAL A 709 8.57 -12.79 48.35
CA VAL A 709 8.46 -13.75 49.46
C VAL A 709 7.19 -13.50 50.26
N THR A 710 6.44 -14.55 50.51
CA THR A 710 5.31 -14.48 51.44
C THR A 710 5.77 -14.72 52.87
N ILE A 711 5.02 -14.30 53.88
CA ILE A 711 5.27 -14.54 55.32
C ILE A 711 5.36 -16.03 55.69
N ARG A 712 4.99 -16.94 54.75
CA ARG A 712 5.12 -18.41 54.88
C ARG A 712 6.29 -18.98 54.10
N GLY A 713 7.10 -18.12 53.46
CA GLY A 713 8.29 -18.50 52.72
C GLY A 713 8.04 -19.02 51.30
N ARG A 714 6.82 -18.93 50.74
CA ARG A 714 6.58 -19.21 49.30
C ARG A 714 7.22 -18.10 48.48
N VAL A 715 7.77 -18.51 47.33
CA VAL A 715 8.34 -17.61 46.33
C VAL A 715 7.31 -17.42 45.22
N LEU A 716 6.90 -16.18 44.97
CA LEU A 716 5.92 -15.78 43.99
C LEU A 716 6.60 -15.24 42.71
N PRO A 717 5.89 -15.29 41.56
CA PRO A 717 6.45 -14.90 40.29
C PRO A 717 6.78 -13.41 40.21
N ILE A 718 7.68 -13.07 39.26
CA ILE A 718 8.18 -11.71 39.04
C ILE A 718 8.15 -11.36 37.57
N GLY A 719 8.22 -10.06 37.25
CA GLY A 719 8.39 -9.54 35.92
C GLY A 719 9.85 -9.26 35.54
N GLY A 720 10.12 -9.13 34.22
CA GLY A 720 11.42 -8.70 33.69
C GLY A 720 12.53 -9.73 33.81
N LEU A 721 12.22 -11.03 33.73
CA LEU A 721 13.23 -12.09 33.85
C LEU A 721 14.29 -12.00 32.75
N LYS A 722 13.92 -11.64 31.54
CA LYS A 722 14.83 -11.43 30.38
C LYS A 722 15.94 -10.41 30.72
N GLU A 723 15.56 -9.27 31.24
CA GLU A 723 16.48 -8.18 31.58
C GLU A 723 17.30 -8.51 32.81
N LYS A 724 16.68 -9.09 33.83
CA LYS A 724 17.33 -9.50 35.07
C LYS A 724 18.40 -10.57 34.81
N SER A 725 18.10 -11.56 33.95
CA SER A 725 19.04 -12.63 33.58
C SER A 725 20.23 -12.11 32.79
N MET A 726 20.01 -11.10 31.91
CA MET A 726 21.11 -10.49 31.19
C MET A 726 22.03 -9.68 32.12
N ALA A 727 21.46 -8.96 33.09
CA ALA A 727 22.27 -8.27 34.11
C ALA A 727 23.12 -9.26 34.94
N ALA A 728 22.54 -10.38 35.34
CA ALA A 728 23.27 -11.44 36.05
C ALA A 728 24.44 -11.97 35.23
N TYR A 729 24.21 -12.33 33.95
CA TYR A 729 25.24 -12.79 33.04
C TYR A 729 26.37 -11.76 32.85
N THR A 730 25.99 -10.49 32.59
CA THR A 730 26.98 -9.42 32.35
C THR A 730 27.81 -9.13 33.61
N GLY A 731 27.22 -9.25 34.80
CA GLY A 731 27.88 -9.06 36.09
C GLY A 731 28.74 -10.24 36.53
N GLY A 732 28.66 -11.37 35.81
CA GLY A 732 29.46 -12.58 36.11
C GLY A 732 28.80 -13.52 37.13
N VAL A 733 27.49 -13.46 37.32
CA VAL A 733 26.74 -14.41 38.15
C VAL A 733 26.67 -15.73 37.43
N GLU A 734 26.92 -16.83 38.11
CA GLU A 734 26.88 -18.19 37.59
C GLU A 734 25.54 -18.88 37.84
N THR A 735 24.89 -18.59 38.97
CA THR A 735 23.63 -19.22 39.39
C THR A 735 22.56 -18.15 39.72
N VAL A 736 21.40 -18.26 39.12
CA VAL A 736 20.25 -17.37 39.38
C VAL A 736 19.08 -18.20 39.91
N PHE A 737 18.63 -17.83 41.12
CA PHE A 737 17.39 -18.39 41.67
C PHE A 737 16.17 -17.61 41.20
N ILE A 738 15.22 -18.36 40.62
CA ILE A 738 14.00 -17.80 40.04
C ILE A 738 12.76 -18.48 40.64
N PRO A 739 11.60 -17.82 40.68
CA PRO A 739 10.35 -18.49 41.04
C PRO A 739 10.03 -19.59 40.06
N LYS A 740 9.49 -20.74 40.50
CA LYS A 740 9.13 -21.86 39.68
C LYS A 740 8.09 -21.48 38.60
N GLU A 741 7.20 -20.56 38.92
CA GLU A 741 6.17 -20.06 38.01
C GLU A 741 6.75 -19.23 36.83
N ASN A 742 8.01 -18.77 36.94
CA ASN A 742 8.70 -18.05 35.85
C ASN A 742 9.46 -18.99 34.87
N ILE A 743 9.34 -20.32 35.00
CA ILE A 743 9.96 -21.25 34.03
C ILE A 743 9.56 -20.94 32.56
N PRO A 744 8.28 -20.64 32.25
CA PRO A 744 7.91 -20.28 30.87
C PRO A 744 8.63 -19.02 30.36
N ASP A 745 8.94 -18.07 31.21
CA ASP A 745 9.62 -16.82 30.84
C ASP A 745 11.09 -17.05 30.41
N LEU A 746 11.66 -18.22 30.73
CA LEU A 746 12.98 -18.61 30.23
C LEU A 746 13.02 -18.77 28.70
N GLU A 747 11.88 -18.96 28.04
CA GLU A 747 11.83 -18.98 26.57
C GLU A 747 12.28 -17.65 25.95
N ASP A 748 12.03 -16.54 26.64
CA ASP A 748 12.40 -15.18 26.18
C ASP A 748 13.86 -14.81 26.53
N VAL A 749 14.55 -15.60 27.34
CA VAL A 749 15.96 -15.37 27.73
C VAL A 749 16.88 -15.74 26.58
N ASP A 750 17.92 -14.93 26.35
CA ASP A 750 18.92 -15.14 25.30
C ASP A 750 19.65 -16.49 25.47
N GLU A 751 19.86 -17.21 24.36
CA GLU A 751 20.54 -18.52 24.37
C GLU A 751 21.98 -18.46 24.96
N THR A 752 22.66 -17.33 24.74
CA THR A 752 23.99 -17.10 25.33
C THR A 752 23.93 -17.04 26.85
N VAL A 753 22.89 -16.43 27.41
CA VAL A 753 22.67 -16.37 28.86
C VAL A 753 22.33 -17.75 29.40
N LYS A 754 21.43 -18.49 28.75
CA LYS A 754 21.05 -19.87 29.13
C LYS A 754 22.25 -20.83 29.14
N ALA A 755 23.20 -20.62 28.24
CA ALA A 755 24.38 -21.45 28.13
C ALA A 755 25.44 -21.20 29.25
N ASN A 756 25.40 -19.98 29.86
CA ASN A 756 26.44 -19.54 30.80
C ASN A 756 25.91 -19.29 32.22
N VAL A 757 24.62 -19.32 32.45
CA VAL A 757 23.97 -19.06 33.74
C VAL A 757 23.07 -20.26 34.10
N GLU A 758 23.28 -20.86 35.26
CA GLU A 758 22.39 -21.88 35.80
C GLU A 758 21.14 -21.23 36.41
N PHE A 759 19.96 -21.52 35.85
CA PHE A 759 18.68 -21.07 36.42
C PHE A 759 18.12 -22.15 37.35
N VAL A 760 17.93 -21.80 38.61
CA VAL A 760 17.40 -22.70 39.64
C VAL A 760 15.98 -22.31 39.99
N PRO A 761 14.95 -23.03 39.49
CA PRO A 761 13.56 -22.75 39.87
C PRO A 761 13.28 -23.17 41.30
N VAL A 762 12.66 -22.28 42.10
CA VAL A 762 12.37 -22.52 43.51
C VAL A 762 10.91 -22.22 43.83
N SER A 763 10.33 -22.96 44.78
CA SER A 763 8.99 -22.73 45.31
C SER A 763 8.99 -22.12 46.71
N TYR A 764 10.06 -22.34 47.44
CA TYR A 764 10.22 -21.84 48.78
C TYR A 764 11.62 -21.22 49.01
N VAL A 765 11.68 -20.20 49.80
CA VAL A 765 12.93 -19.46 50.08
C VAL A 765 13.99 -20.36 50.81
N ASP A 766 13.57 -21.40 51.50
CA ASP A 766 14.47 -22.39 52.11
C ASP A 766 15.37 -23.11 51.07
N GLU A 767 14.86 -23.32 49.87
CA GLU A 767 15.63 -23.93 48.78
C GLU A 767 16.80 -23.01 48.38
N ILE A 768 16.57 -21.68 48.40
CA ILE A 768 17.60 -20.67 48.14
C ILE A 768 18.60 -20.62 49.29
N ILE A 769 18.13 -20.53 50.55
CA ILE A 769 18.98 -20.45 51.78
C ILE A 769 19.98 -21.61 51.79
N ASN A 770 19.51 -22.83 51.51
CA ASN A 770 20.35 -24.04 51.51
C ASN A 770 21.44 -24.06 50.43
N ARG A 771 21.25 -23.39 49.32
CA ARG A 771 22.17 -23.38 48.17
C ARG A 771 23.02 -22.11 48.09
N ALA A 772 22.49 -20.98 48.56
CA ALA A 772 23.17 -19.71 48.47
C ALA A 772 24.16 -19.48 49.65
N LEU A 773 23.95 -20.09 50.82
CA LEU A 773 24.84 -19.99 51.95
C LEU A 773 25.98 -21.05 51.95
N VAL A 774 27.22 -20.62 52.30
CA VAL A 774 28.44 -21.42 52.09
C VAL A 774 28.58 -22.59 53.08
N LYS A 775 28.06 -22.53 54.33
CA LYS A 775 28.42 -23.51 55.41
C LYS A 775 27.29 -24.09 56.26
N LYS A 776 26.04 -23.83 56.05
CA LYS A 776 24.96 -24.51 56.82
C LYS A 776 23.86 -25.02 55.90
N SER A 777 23.69 -26.35 55.80
CA SER A 777 22.45 -26.88 55.28
C SER A 777 21.34 -26.72 56.31
N VAL A 778 20.39 -25.87 56.05
CA VAL A 778 19.15 -25.79 56.83
C VAL A 778 18.33 -27.02 56.43
N LYS A 779 18.04 -27.95 57.35
CA LYS A 779 17.14 -29.04 57.09
C LYS A 779 15.77 -28.53 56.71
N SER A 780 15.33 -28.79 55.55
CA SER A 780 13.98 -28.49 55.08
C SER A 780 13.01 -29.48 55.72
N GLU A 781 12.64 -29.25 56.96
CA GLU A 781 11.45 -29.85 57.52
C GLU A 781 10.26 -28.99 57.20
N MET A 782 9.49 -29.40 56.18
CA MET A 782 8.19 -28.82 55.94
C MET A 782 7.33 -28.90 57.21
N PRO A 783 6.71 -27.84 57.69
CA PRO A 783 5.80 -27.95 58.80
C PRO A 783 4.66 -28.90 58.40
N ALA A 784 4.43 -29.94 59.18
CA ALA A 784 3.41 -30.96 59.02
C ALA A 784 2.01 -30.39 59.34
N VAL A 785 1.57 -29.40 58.60
CA VAL A 785 0.27 -28.75 58.77
C VAL A 785 -0.68 -28.95 57.55
N TYR A 786 -0.25 -29.66 56.52
CA TYR A 786 -1.21 -30.05 55.50
C TYR A 786 -1.29 -31.57 55.45
N GLY A 787 -2.38 -32.10 56.03
CA GLY A 787 -2.75 -33.48 55.93
C GLY A 787 -2.78 -33.96 54.48
N LYS A 788 -2.34 -35.17 54.26
CA LYS A 788 -2.49 -35.90 52.99
C LYS A 788 -3.94 -35.72 52.47
N ALA A 789 -4.11 -35.05 51.36
CA ALA A 789 -5.29 -35.21 50.57
C ALA A 789 -5.21 -36.62 49.94
N GLU A 790 -5.94 -37.56 50.46
CA GLU A 790 -6.18 -38.85 49.82
C GLU A 790 -6.80 -38.57 48.41
N GLN A 791 -6.13 -39.07 47.42
CA GLN A 791 -6.66 -39.18 46.08
C GLN A 791 -7.78 -40.24 46.11
N THR A 792 -9.00 -39.79 46.29
CA THR A 792 -10.19 -40.56 45.91
C THR A 792 -10.44 -40.40 44.43
N ALA A 793 -9.97 -41.32 43.64
CA ALA A 793 -10.34 -41.50 42.26
C ALA A 793 -11.83 -41.93 42.23
N ALA A 794 -12.72 -41.00 41.91
CA ALA A 794 -14.10 -41.33 41.55
C ALA A 794 -14.14 -41.73 40.09
N VAL A 795 -14.22 -43.02 39.84
CA VAL A 795 -14.66 -43.59 38.56
C VAL A 795 -16.12 -43.20 38.38
N ILE A 796 -16.43 -42.41 37.44
CA ILE A 796 -17.83 -42.29 36.91
C ILE A 796 -17.83 -42.96 35.55
N SER A 797 -18.37 -44.23 35.54
CA SER A 797 -18.93 -44.90 34.39
C SER A 797 -20.41 -44.46 34.32
N GLN A 798 -20.79 -43.76 33.28
CA GLN A 798 -21.86 -43.95 32.31
C GLN A 798 -22.05 -42.68 31.46
#